data_15b0c665f6834127f6c43aac12adcf97
#
_entry.id   15b0c665f6834127f6c43aac12adcf97
#
_cell.length_a   1.000
_cell.length_b   1.000
_cell.length_c   1.000
_cell.angle_alpha   90.00
_cell.angle_beta   90.00
_cell.angle_gamma   90.00
#
_symmetry.space_group_name_H-M   'P 1'
#
loop_
_entity.id
_entity.type
_entity.pdbx_description
1 polymer ?
#
loop_
_entity_poly.entity_id
_entity_poly.type
_entity_poly.pdbx_seq_one_letter_code
_entity_poly.pdbx_strand_id
1 'polypeptide(L)'
;MSPLSSSQGPIQFGDFVADFRSGELRKHGIRVRVQVQPFQVLRILLEQPGQAVSREELQKQIWPADTFVDFDHGLNNAVKKLRQALGDDAEEPRYIETLAKRGYRFIGKIESLELARTDDAAPAPAPLVETPVASAHAKGLVWGLGLCAATTAGLVLVLGLNAGGMRDRLLGKPAPTRIQSLAVLPLANLSNDPAQEYFADGITDTLITDLSQISALKVISRTSVMRYKNTGEPLPQIARELGADAVVEGTVTRSGDRVRISAQLIEGATDKHLWASSYERNLRDAISLQGEIAQTIAGEIRVKLTPQERVRMASTQPINLRAMEDYLQGQYHYQKAKEMGLHRGIEKQHQTELDQAIQFFQSAVQEDPRYARAYVAMGEIWGVPATFPHPPLAMQQPAREAIGKALAIDPDMAEAYVALAKIDYRAWKWTALEQEAKRAIELNPNLAAAHSIYSAYLLAVGRMDEAMEEAERVQALDPSDDAVAWVFYCERRFDRFIELKRNDVARHAFGPVAHWDLAFGYERAHMYKEAVEEWEEAMTGFGYDGQAERLRQGYAAHGFKGAMREWVAGWETIARGGETVHPDWPAYIYSVLGDRDRAFAWLEKSMEMHTPDPPALKVDPSLDDLRSDPRFDQLLRRVGLS
;
A
#
# COMPACT_ATOMS: atom_id res chain seq x y z
N MET A 1 30.21 8.13 42.36
CA MET A 1 29.71 9.47 42.00
C MET A 1 28.29 9.26 41.55
N SER A 2 27.35 9.92 42.25
CA SER A 2 25.90 9.69 42.11
C SER A 2 25.36 10.09 40.73
N PRO A 3 24.35 9.39 40.19
CA PRO A 3 23.73 9.78 38.94
C PRO A 3 22.97 11.11 39.11
N LEU A 4 23.21 12.04 38.23
CA LEU A 4 22.52 13.32 38.16
C LEU A 4 21.02 13.10 37.96
N SER A 5 20.25 13.59 38.93
CA SER A 5 18.81 13.46 39.03
C SER A 5 18.09 14.23 37.90
N SER A 6 16.89 13.81 37.58
CA SER A 6 15.91 14.24 36.61
C SER A 6 15.41 15.73 36.71
N SER A 7 16.30 16.67 36.99
CA SER A 7 15.96 18.08 37.26
C SER A 7 16.63 19.11 36.33
N GLN A 8 17.21 18.71 35.19
CA GLN A 8 17.78 19.69 34.26
C GLN A 8 16.69 20.29 33.36
N GLY A 9 16.66 21.63 33.31
CA GLY A 9 15.86 22.39 32.36
C GLY A 9 16.34 22.21 30.91
N PRO A 10 15.72 22.90 29.95
CA PRO A 10 16.13 22.81 28.54
C PRO A 10 17.60 23.24 28.36
N ILE A 11 18.34 22.47 27.55
CA ILE A 11 19.76 22.69 27.24
C ILE A 11 19.87 23.43 25.91
N GLN A 12 20.53 24.59 25.94
CA GLN A 12 20.84 25.34 24.71
C GLN A 12 22.25 25.04 24.22
N PHE A 13 22.39 24.77 22.92
CA PHE A 13 23.67 24.62 22.24
C PHE A 13 23.59 25.16 20.80
N GLY A 14 24.45 26.11 20.48
CA GLY A 14 24.37 26.83 19.22
C GLY A 14 22.97 27.37 18.94
N ASP A 15 22.41 27.05 17.77
CA ASP A 15 21.05 27.49 17.37
C ASP A 15 19.94 26.62 17.96
N PHE A 16 20.26 25.60 18.75
CA PHE A 16 19.31 24.58 19.20
C PHE A 16 19.01 24.65 20.70
N VAL A 17 17.78 24.31 21.05
CA VAL A 17 17.33 24.09 22.43
C VAL A 17 16.73 22.68 22.49
N ALA A 18 17.33 21.81 23.32
CA ALA A 18 16.84 20.47 23.58
C ALA A 18 16.13 20.44 24.94
N ASP A 19 14.85 20.11 24.93
CA ASP A 19 14.05 19.89 26.14
C ASP A 19 13.76 18.37 26.29
N PHE A 20 14.44 17.75 27.21
CA PHE A 20 14.31 16.31 27.46
C PHE A 20 13.08 15.93 28.29
N ARG A 21 12.35 16.90 28.85
CA ARG A 21 11.06 16.66 29.53
C ARG A 21 9.92 16.57 28.55
N SER A 22 9.89 17.50 27.58
CA SER A 22 8.88 17.48 26.50
C SER A 22 9.27 16.57 25.34
N GLY A 23 10.52 16.11 25.24
CA GLY A 23 11.02 15.33 24.11
C GLY A 23 11.21 16.15 22.83
N GLU A 24 11.44 17.48 22.97
CA GLU A 24 11.49 18.38 21.82
C GLU A 24 12.89 18.98 21.60
N LEU A 25 13.28 19.00 20.32
CA LEU A 25 14.39 19.80 19.83
C LEU A 25 13.85 20.99 19.05
N ARG A 26 14.35 22.19 19.35
CA ARG A 26 13.96 23.42 18.65
C ARG A 26 15.18 24.13 18.08
N LYS A 27 15.03 24.70 16.87
CA LYS A 27 16.01 25.59 16.24
C LYS A 27 15.39 26.96 16.06
N HIS A 28 15.98 27.99 16.65
CA HIS A 28 15.41 29.35 16.67
C HIS A 28 13.91 29.40 17.08
N GLY A 29 13.53 28.57 18.07
CA GLY A 29 12.15 28.47 18.53
C GLY A 29 11.24 27.55 17.70
N ILE A 30 11.64 27.15 16.51
CA ILE A 30 10.88 26.25 15.62
C ILE A 30 11.22 24.81 15.97
N ARG A 31 10.20 23.95 16.11
CA ARG A 31 10.37 22.52 16.41
C ARG A 31 11.06 21.79 15.27
N VAL A 32 12.17 21.11 15.58
CA VAL A 32 12.90 20.22 14.68
C VAL A 32 12.45 18.79 14.98
N ARG A 33 12.00 18.06 13.98
CA ARG A 33 11.61 16.65 14.16
C ARG A 33 12.85 15.77 14.28
N VAL A 34 12.97 15.10 15.43
CA VAL A 34 14.02 14.11 15.70
C VAL A 34 13.35 12.84 16.18
N GLN A 35 13.77 11.69 15.68
CA GLN A 35 13.25 10.39 16.14
C GLN A 35 13.75 10.06 17.57
N VAL A 36 13.07 9.13 18.24
CA VAL A 36 13.33 8.81 19.66
C VAL A 36 14.78 8.37 19.89
N GLN A 37 15.30 7.43 19.13
CA GLN A 37 16.68 6.94 19.31
C GLN A 37 17.75 8.01 19.02
N PRO A 38 17.71 8.74 17.89
CA PRO A 38 18.56 9.92 17.67
C PRO A 38 18.50 10.94 18.81
N PHE A 39 17.30 11.19 19.35
CA PHE A 39 17.14 12.12 20.47
C PHE A 39 17.70 11.57 21.77
N GLN A 40 17.62 10.26 22.01
CA GLN A 40 18.28 9.60 23.14
C GLN A 40 19.81 9.64 23.03
N VAL A 41 20.37 9.44 21.80
CA VAL A 41 21.81 9.63 21.56
C VAL A 41 22.20 11.06 21.92
N LEU A 42 21.45 12.06 21.47
CA LEU A 42 21.71 13.47 21.80
C LEU A 42 21.70 13.70 23.32
N ARG A 43 20.73 13.14 24.02
CA ARG A 43 20.65 13.26 25.49
C ARG A 43 21.90 12.72 26.18
N ILE A 44 22.32 11.51 25.84
CA ILE A 44 23.49 10.87 26.45
C ILE A 44 24.77 11.67 26.16
N LEU A 45 24.89 12.17 24.95
CA LEU A 45 26.04 12.98 24.55
C LEU A 45 26.07 14.35 25.25
N LEU A 46 24.90 14.94 25.53
CA LEU A 46 24.75 16.21 26.27
C LEU A 46 24.87 16.05 27.77
N GLU A 47 24.70 14.85 28.32
CA GLU A 47 24.98 14.53 29.73
C GLU A 47 26.50 14.53 30.03
N GLN A 48 27.33 14.29 29.01
CA GLN A 48 28.79 14.25 29.13
C GLN A 48 29.48 15.07 28.02
N PRO A 49 29.26 16.38 27.96
CA PRO A 49 29.78 17.21 26.86
C PRO A 49 31.32 17.21 26.87
N GLY A 50 31.90 17.11 25.69
CA GLY A 50 33.35 17.06 25.50
C GLY A 50 34.01 15.72 25.85
N GLN A 51 33.28 14.78 26.44
CA GLN A 51 33.80 13.43 26.74
C GLN A 51 33.43 12.44 25.63
N ALA A 52 34.29 11.45 25.44
CA ALA A 52 34.02 10.36 24.50
C ALA A 52 33.06 9.35 25.17
N VAL A 53 31.89 9.15 24.58
CA VAL A 53 30.94 8.10 24.97
C VAL A 53 31.17 6.89 24.07
N SER A 54 31.44 5.73 24.65
CA SER A 54 31.71 4.51 23.89
C SER A 54 30.46 3.96 23.20
N ARG A 55 30.67 3.20 22.12
CA ARG A 55 29.56 2.54 21.42
C ARG A 55 28.79 1.59 22.33
N GLU A 56 29.49 0.86 23.20
CA GLU A 56 28.92 -0.06 24.18
C GLU A 56 28.10 0.66 25.26
N GLU A 57 28.51 1.86 25.66
CA GLU A 57 27.79 2.67 26.63
C GLU A 57 26.51 3.25 26.02
N LEU A 58 26.55 3.77 24.80
CA LEU A 58 25.37 4.20 24.04
C LEU A 58 24.40 3.04 23.84
N GLN A 59 24.93 1.86 23.47
CA GLN A 59 24.15 0.66 23.31
C GLN A 59 23.37 0.30 24.58
N LYS A 60 24.05 0.21 25.72
CA LYS A 60 23.43 -0.15 27.00
C LYS A 60 22.36 0.83 27.49
N GLN A 61 22.48 2.10 27.11
CA GLN A 61 21.54 3.13 27.55
C GLN A 61 20.36 3.32 26.59
N ILE A 62 20.52 2.99 25.31
CA ILE A 62 19.48 3.18 24.29
C ILE A 62 18.65 1.91 24.10
N TRP A 63 19.28 0.73 24.20
CA TRP A 63 18.60 -0.56 24.02
C TRP A 63 18.63 -1.39 25.32
N PRO A 64 17.48 -1.95 25.74
CA PRO A 64 17.42 -2.89 26.86
C PRO A 64 18.31 -4.12 26.64
N ALA A 65 18.76 -4.75 27.73
CA ALA A 65 19.74 -5.86 27.70
C ALA A 65 19.24 -7.13 26.97
N ASP A 66 17.94 -7.24 26.75
CA ASP A 66 17.22 -8.32 26.07
C ASP A 66 16.86 -8.00 24.60
N THR A 67 17.33 -6.88 24.09
CA THR A 67 17.09 -6.45 22.70
C THR A 67 18.18 -7.02 21.77
N PHE A 68 17.82 -7.95 20.89
CA PHE A 68 18.71 -8.49 19.86
C PHE A 68 18.56 -7.70 18.55
N VAL A 69 19.36 -6.65 18.39
CA VAL A 69 19.49 -5.88 17.13
C VAL A 69 20.97 -5.81 16.74
N ASP A 70 21.25 -5.57 15.47
CA ASP A 70 22.60 -5.14 15.03
C ASP A 70 22.85 -3.72 15.57
N PHE A 71 23.43 -3.68 16.77
CA PHE A 71 23.65 -2.45 17.52
C PHE A 71 24.56 -1.47 16.77
N ASP A 72 25.56 -1.96 16.03
CA ASP A 72 26.47 -1.12 15.29
C ASP A 72 25.76 -0.42 14.12
N HIS A 73 24.92 -1.13 13.42
CA HIS A 73 24.13 -0.54 12.34
C HIS A 73 23.04 0.41 12.87
N GLY A 74 22.34 0.01 13.92
CA GLY A 74 21.32 0.83 14.59
C GLY A 74 21.89 2.13 15.13
N LEU A 75 23.03 2.08 15.81
CA LEU A 75 23.71 3.25 16.37
C LEU A 75 24.23 4.19 15.26
N ASN A 76 24.84 3.64 14.22
CA ASN A 76 25.31 4.44 13.08
C ASN A 76 24.15 5.18 12.40
N ASN A 77 23.00 4.52 12.22
CA ASN A 77 21.79 5.11 11.65
C ASN A 77 21.20 6.19 12.57
N ALA A 78 21.16 5.94 13.88
CA ALA A 78 20.69 6.93 14.84
C ALA A 78 21.57 8.20 14.83
N VAL A 79 22.89 8.06 14.79
CA VAL A 79 23.82 9.19 14.69
C VAL A 79 23.70 9.91 13.35
N LYS A 80 23.55 9.18 12.25
CA LYS A 80 23.32 9.77 10.91
C LYS A 80 22.06 10.62 10.88
N LYS A 81 20.94 10.12 11.41
CA LYS A 81 19.66 10.86 11.49
C LYS A 81 19.77 12.06 12.44
N LEU A 82 20.52 11.93 13.53
CA LEU A 82 20.75 13.04 14.45
C LEU A 82 21.55 14.16 13.77
N ARG A 83 22.60 13.83 13.02
CA ARG A 83 23.37 14.80 12.23
C ARG A 83 22.49 15.51 11.20
N GLN A 84 21.66 14.78 10.49
CA GLN A 84 20.69 15.38 9.54
C GLN A 84 19.78 16.39 10.23
N ALA A 85 19.26 16.08 11.43
CA ALA A 85 18.40 16.98 12.18
C ALA A 85 19.14 18.23 12.69
N LEU A 86 20.43 18.11 13.01
CA LEU A 86 21.27 19.22 13.48
C LEU A 86 21.92 20.01 12.33
N GLY A 87 21.83 19.53 11.08
CA GLY A 87 22.59 20.08 9.97
C GLY A 87 24.09 19.94 10.17
N ASP A 88 24.52 18.81 10.75
CA ASP A 88 25.92 18.49 11.09
C ASP A 88 26.52 17.52 10.07
N ASP A 89 27.81 17.69 9.79
CA ASP A 89 28.53 16.83 8.83
C ASP A 89 29.48 15.87 9.57
N ALA A 90 29.71 14.71 8.97
CA ALA A 90 30.60 13.68 9.54
C ALA A 90 32.10 14.01 9.33
N GLU A 91 32.43 14.71 8.25
CA GLU A 91 33.80 15.09 7.88
C GLU A 91 34.23 16.43 8.50
N GLU A 92 33.25 17.36 8.68
CA GLU A 92 33.48 18.65 9.36
C GLU A 92 32.45 18.83 10.51
N PRO A 93 32.58 18.07 11.60
CA PRO A 93 31.55 18.03 12.64
C PRO A 93 31.54 19.34 13.45
N ARG A 94 30.33 19.92 13.64
CA ARG A 94 30.06 21.08 14.50
C ARG A 94 29.56 20.67 15.87
N TYR A 95 28.81 19.57 15.94
CA TYR A 95 28.15 19.09 17.17
C TYR A 95 28.59 17.70 17.58
N ILE A 96 28.72 16.76 16.64
CA ILE A 96 28.97 15.35 16.94
C ILE A 96 30.21 14.83 16.22
N GLU A 97 31.29 14.65 16.94
CA GLU A 97 32.53 14.07 16.45
C GLU A 97 32.48 12.54 16.50
N THR A 98 32.91 11.88 15.43
CA THR A 98 33.12 10.43 15.40
C THR A 98 34.54 10.08 15.82
N LEU A 99 34.70 9.31 16.87
CA LEU A 99 35.99 8.78 17.30
C LEU A 99 36.13 7.34 16.77
N ALA A 100 36.96 7.15 15.75
CA ALA A 100 37.12 5.87 15.07
C ALA A 100 37.36 4.73 16.07
N LYS A 101 36.51 3.66 16.01
CA LYS A 101 36.51 2.50 16.89
C LYS A 101 36.29 2.77 18.40
N ARG A 102 36.06 4.02 18.81
CA ARG A 102 35.87 4.39 20.22
C ARG A 102 34.47 4.86 20.57
N GLY A 103 33.77 5.53 19.66
CA GLY A 103 32.44 6.04 19.91
C GLY A 103 32.19 7.43 19.37
N TYR A 104 31.44 8.25 20.11
CA TYR A 104 31.04 9.60 19.70
C TYR A 104 31.28 10.60 20.83
N ARG A 105 31.44 11.89 20.46
CA ARG A 105 31.67 13.00 21.39
C ARG A 105 30.81 14.18 20.97
N PHE A 106 30.20 14.85 21.95
CA PHE A 106 29.57 16.15 21.71
C PHE A 106 30.62 17.26 21.82
N ILE A 107 30.77 18.07 20.75
CA ILE A 107 31.80 19.12 20.67
C ILE A 107 31.19 20.54 20.59
N GLY A 108 29.85 20.65 20.51
CA GLY A 108 29.17 21.95 20.49
C GLY A 108 29.28 22.68 21.85
N LYS A 109 29.28 24.03 21.81
CA LYS A 109 29.23 24.83 23.04
C LYS A 109 27.84 24.76 23.64
N ILE A 110 27.76 24.44 24.94
CA ILE A 110 26.52 24.43 25.72
C ILE A 110 26.40 25.75 26.47
N GLU A 111 25.27 26.40 26.32
CA GLU A 111 24.88 27.59 27.08
C GLU A 111 23.83 27.16 28.10
N SER A 112 24.19 27.23 29.43
CA SER A 112 23.21 27.00 30.49
C SER A 112 22.25 28.17 30.55
N LEU A 113 20.96 27.93 30.27
CA LEU A 113 19.91 28.84 30.58
C LEU A 113 19.70 28.84 32.12
N GLU A 114 20.44 29.71 32.83
CA GLU A 114 20.01 30.10 34.20
C GLU A 114 18.68 30.83 34.06
N LEU A 115 17.64 30.24 34.61
CA LEU A 115 16.34 30.89 34.78
C LEU A 115 16.54 32.20 35.57
N ALA A 116 16.52 33.33 34.87
CA ALA A 116 16.39 34.64 35.50
C ALA A 116 15.12 34.64 36.34
N ARG A 117 15.30 34.59 37.66
CA ARG A 117 14.23 34.91 38.61
C ARG A 117 13.95 36.39 38.44
N THR A 118 12.92 36.72 37.73
CA THR A 118 12.31 38.07 37.83
C THR A 118 11.48 38.06 39.11
N ASP A 119 12.06 38.69 40.16
CA ASP A 119 11.31 39.22 41.27
C ASP A 119 10.51 40.42 40.74
N ASP A 120 9.25 40.20 40.45
CA ASP A 120 8.27 41.29 40.35
C ASP A 120 7.21 41.05 41.40
N ALA A 121 7.38 41.80 42.47
CA ALA A 121 6.42 41.90 43.58
C ALA A 121 5.15 42.60 43.10
N ALA A 122 4.06 41.88 43.04
CA ALA A 122 2.73 42.46 42.91
C ALA A 122 2.27 43.02 44.27
N PRO A 123 1.68 44.21 44.33
CA PRO A 123 1.28 44.81 45.59
C PRO A 123 0.02 44.14 46.18
N ALA A 124 0.02 44.05 47.51
CA ALA A 124 -1.06 43.49 48.31
C ALA A 124 -2.38 44.24 48.13
N PRO A 125 -3.53 43.58 48.12
CA PRO A 125 -4.83 44.23 48.12
C PRO A 125 -5.19 44.71 49.54
N ALA A 126 -5.75 45.94 49.60
CA ALA A 126 -6.25 46.59 50.79
C ALA A 126 -7.46 45.86 51.41
N PRO A 127 -7.73 46.11 52.74
CA PRO A 127 -8.74 45.32 53.44
C PRO A 127 -10.16 45.77 53.12
N LEU A 128 -11.05 44.84 52.90
CA LEU A 128 -12.50 45.07 52.73
C LEU A 128 -13.18 45.21 54.05
N VAL A 129 -13.97 46.32 54.12
CA VAL A 129 -14.82 46.73 55.22
C VAL A 129 -16.01 45.78 55.39
N GLU A 130 -16.25 45.31 56.62
CA GLU A 130 -17.44 44.55 57.01
C GLU A 130 -18.67 45.44 57.03
N THR A 131 -19.79 45.00 56.47
CA THR A 131 -21.13 45.47 56.81
C THR A 131 -22.09 44.28 57.01
N PRO A 132 -23.08 44.34 57.88
CA PRO A 132 -23.62 43.19 58.59
C PRO A 132 -24.81 42.53 57.88
N VAL A 133 -24.93 41.28 58.19
CA VAL A 133 -25.89 40.27 57.78
C VAL A 133 -27.33 40.60 58.23
N ALA A 134 -28.28 40.42 57.30
CA ALA A 134 -29.69 40.17 57.65
C ALA A 134 -30.07 38.74 57.34
N SER A 135 -30.52 38.07 58.34
CA SER A 135 -30.96 36.68 58.32
C SER A 135 -32.28 36.45 57.58
N ALA A 136 -32.31 35.52 56.62
CA ALA A 136 -33.57 34.94 56.18
C ALA A 136 -33.43 33.50 55.64
N HIS A 137 -33.97 32.57 56.38
CA HIS A 137 -34.54 31.28 55.96
C HIS A 137 -33.68 30.18 55.31
N ALA A 138 -33.09 29.39 56.17
CA ALA A 138 -32.54 28.05 55.86
C ALA A 138 -33.68 27.00 55.80
N LYS A 139 -34.21 26.72 54.59
CA LYS A 139 -34.97 25.49 54.30
C LYS A 139 -34.79 24.91 52.86
N GLY A 140 -34.02 25.56 51.98
CA GLY A 140 -33.73 25.08 50.60
C GLY A 140 -32.37 24.43 50.39
N LEU A 141 -31.43 24.53 51.36
CA LEU A 141 -29.99 24.19 51.16
C LEU A 141 -29.66 22.70 51.31
N VAL A 142 -30.53 21.92 51.99
CA VAL A 142 -30.25 20.50 52.29
C VAL A 142 -30.50 19.61 51.04
N TRP A 143 -31.43 19.99 50.17
CA TRP A 143 -31.69 19.23 48.92
C TRP A 143 -30.67 19.52 47.81
N GLY A 144 -30.16 20.73 47.73
CA GLY A 144 -29.11 21.10 46.76
C GLY A 144 -27.77 20.46 47.05
N LEU A 145 -27.37 20.34 48.32
CA LEU A 145 -26.12 19.69 48.73
C LEU A 145 -26.18 18.17 48.56
N GLY A 146 -27.35 17.53 48.75
CA GLY A 146 -27.56 16.11 48.50
C GLY A 146 -27.45 15.76 47.01
N LEU A 147 -28.01 16.62 46.13
CA LEU A 147 -27.92 16.39 44.68
C LEU A 147 -26.50 16.60 44.14
N CYS A 148 -25.81 17.62 44.62
CA CYS A 148 -24.41 17.87 44.28
C CYS A 148 -23.47 16.76 44.80
N ALA A 149 -23.71 16.25 46.03
CA ALA A 149 -22.93 15.14 46.57
C ALA A 149 -23.21 13.80 45.81
N ALA A 150 -24.45 13.56 45.41
CA ALA A 150 -24.79 12.36 44.60
C ALA A 150 -24.24 12.43 43.18
N THR A 151 -24.26 13.62 42.54
CA THR A 151 -23.67 13.80 41.20
C THR A 151 -22.15 13.74 41.22
N THR A 152 -21.50 14.34 42.24
CA THR A 152 -20.03 14.21 42.39
C THR A 152 -19.61 12.78 42.78
N ALA A 153 -20.34 12.07 43.63
CA ALA A 153 -20.08 10.68 43.94
C ALA A 153 -20.29 9.78 42.71
N GLY A 154 -21.35 10.02 41.92
CA GLY A 154 -21.59 9.34 40.64
C GLY A 154 -20.47 9.60 39.62
N LEU A 155 -20.01 10.85 39.50
CA LEU A 155 -18.91 11.20 38.60
C LEU A 155 -17.58 10.58 39.05
N VAL A 156 -17.29 10.59 40.34
CA VAL A 156 -16.09 9.93 40.92
C VAL A 156 -16.15 8.41 40.75
N LEU A 157 -17.34 7.81 40.87
CA LEU A 157 -17.51 6.37 40.64
C LEU A 157 -17.31 6.01 39.15
N VAL A 158 -17.92 6.77 38.24
CA VAL A 158 -17.77 6.60 36.78
C VAL A 158 -16.31 6.82 36.33
N LEU A 159 -15.63 7.83 36.87
CA LEU A 159 -14.23 8.11 36.60
C LEU A 159 -13.30 7.09 37.30
N GLY A 160 -13.65 6.63 38.50
CA GLY A 160 -12.90 5.64 39.25
C GLY A 160 -12.97 4.24 38.65
N LEU A 161 -14.13 3.85 38.13
CA LEU A 161 -14.35 2.56 37.46
C LEU A 161 -13.99 2.58 35.98
N ASN A 162 -13.58 3.74 35.47
CA ASN A 162 -13.30 3.95 34.02
C ASN A 162 -14.39 3.40 33.10
N ALA A 163 -15.66 3.47 33.54
CA ALA A 163 -16.79 2.94 32.80
C ALA A 163 -16.90 3.59 31.41
N GLY A 164 -16.78 2.79 30.36
CA GLY A 164 -16.80 3.24 28.97
C GLY A 164 -15.58 4.06 28.53
N GLY A 165 -14.43 4.00 29.25
CA GLY A 165 -13.20 4.72 28.87
C GLY A 165 -13.28 6.25 29.05
N MET A 166 -14.28 6.77 29.79
CA MET A 166 -14.55 8.20 29.93
C MET A 166 -13.43 8.94 30.69
N ARG A 167 -12.80 8.29 31.66
CA ARG A 167 -11.62 8.81 32.39
C ARG A 167 -10.44 8.99 31.44
N ASP A 168 -10.17 8.00 30.58
CA ASP A 168 -9.03 8.03 29.67
C ASP A 168 -9.24 9.11 28.59
N ARG A 169 -10.48 9.31 28.12
CA ARG A 169 -10.84 10.41 27.22
C ARG A 169 -10.67 11.80 27.86
N LEU A 170 -11.07 11.97 29.13
CA LEU A 170 -10.94 13.24 29.86
C LEU A 170 -9.48 13.55 30.23
N LEU A 171 -8.66 12.53 30.44
CA LEU A 171 -7.23 12.67 30.73
C LEU A 171 -6.35 12.73 29.47
N GLY A 172 -6.96 12.76 28.28
CA GLY A 172 -6.22 12.81 27.01
C GLY A 172 -5.41 11.57 26.72
N LYS A 173 -5.68 10.44 27.43
CA LYS A 173 -5.08 9.16 27.06
C LYS A 173 -5.81 8.67 25.82
N PRO A 174 -5.12 8.48 24.69
CA PRO A 174 -5.74 7.86 23.54
C PRO A 174 -6.31 6.50 23.98
N ALA A 175 -7.57 6.23 23.64
CA ALA A 175 -8.12 4.89 23.79
C ALA A 175 -7.15 3.92 23.09
N PRO A 176 -6.94 2.70 23.61
CA PRO A 176 -6.09 1.73 22.94
C PRO A 176 -6.60 1.59 21.51
N THR A 177 -5.77 1.93 20.55
CA THR A 177 -6.11 1.93 19.11
C THR A 177 -6.47 0.48 18.76
N ARG A 178 -7.74 0.23 18.45
CA ARG A 178 -8.15 -1.09 17.99
C ARG A 178 -7.63 -1.23 16.56
N ILE A 179 -6.62 -2.06 16.36
CA ILE A 179 -6.06 -2.35 15.05
C ILE A 179 -7.12 -3.13 14.25
N GLN A 180 -7.58 -2.54 13.16
CA GLN A 180 -8.55 -3.11 12.22
C GLN A 180 -7.96 -3.28 10.83
N SER A 181 -6.86 -2.56 10.54
CA SER A 181 -6.15 -2.62 9.26
C SER A 181 -4.65 -2.82 9.48
N LEU A 182 -4.05 -3.67 8.63
CA LEU A 182 -2.65 -4.09 8.71
C LEU A 182 -1.99 -4.03 7.34
N ALA A 183 -0.81 -3.43 7.26
CA ALA A 183 0.06 -3.53 6.10
C ALA A 183 1.32 -4.34 6.44
N VAL A 184 1.71 -5.26 5.59
CA VAL A 184 3.00 -5.96 5.69
C VAL A 184 3.92 -5.37 4.64
N LEU A 185 4.91 -4.58 5.07
CA LEU A 185 5.89 -4.00 4.14
C LEU A 185 6.84 -5.08 3.61
N PRO A 186 7.44 -4.86 2.43
CA PRO A 186 8.44 -5.78 1.89
C PRO A 186 9.56 -6.02 2.89
N LEU A 187 9.78 -7.29 3.23
CA LEU A 187 10.86 -7.67 4.13
C LEU A 187 12.21 -7.44 3.44
N ALA A 188 13.13 -6.77 4.13
CA ALA A 188 14.44 -6.48 3.55
C ALA A 188 15.33 -7.73 3.50
N ASN A 189 15.94 -7.98 2.35
CA ASN A 189 16.93 -9.05 2.20
C ASN A 189 18.28 -8.64 2.80
N LEU A 190 18.70 -9.27 3.88
CA LEU A 190 20.01 -9.06 4.52
C LEU A 190 20.99 -10.21 4.28
N SER A 191 20.76 -11.04 3.27
CA SER A 191 21.62 -12.21 2.96
C SER A 191 22.96 -11.82 2.30
N ASN A 192 23.21 -10.54 2.00
CA ASN A 192 24.33 -10.05 1.19
C ASN A 192 24.43 -10.69 -0.21
N ASP A 193 23.35 -11.29 -0.68
CA ASP A 193 23.21 -11.93 -1.98
C ASP A 193 21.94 -11.43 -2.66
N PRO A 194 22.06 -10.57 -3.68
CA PRO A 194 20.91 -10.08 -4.44
C PRO A 194 20.09 -11.20 -5.09
N ALA A 195 20.71 -12.35 -5.37
CA ALA A 195 19.99 -13.50 -5.92
C ALA A 195 18.99 -14.13 -4.93
N GLN A 196 18.99 -13.72 -3.64
CA GLN A 196 18.01 -14.17 -2.63
C GLN A 196 16.82 -13.20 -2.48
N GLU A 197 16.72 -12.16 -3.30
CA GLU A 197 15.63 -11.18 -3.24
C GLU A 197 14.25 -11.83 -3.42
N TYR A 198 14.16 -12.79 -4.36
CA TYR A 198 12.93 -13.56 -4.59
C TYR A 198 12.41 -14.25 -3.33
N PHE A 199 13.32 -14.67 -2.45
CA PHE A 199 12.96 -15.37 -1.22
C PHE A 199 12.34 -14.40 -0.19
N ALA A 200 12.90 -13.20 -0.01
CA ALA A 200 12.35 -12.19 0.88
C ALA A 200 10.98 -11.70 0.38
N ASP A 201 10.84 -11.45 -0.93
CA ASP A 201 9.57 -11.08 -1.56
C ASP A 201 8.51 -12.18 -1.40
N GLY A 202 8.92 -13.44 -1.55
CA GLY A 202 8.04 -14.57 -1.39
C GLY A 202 7.55 -14.79 0.04
N ILE A 203 8.42 -14.58 1.04
CA ILE A 203 8.02 -14.60 2.46
C ILE A 203 7.01 -13.47 2.73
N THR A 204 7.26 -12.27 2.20
CA THR A 204 6.33 -11.13 2.32
C THR A 204 4.96 -11.48 1.75
N ASP A 205 4.91 -12.01 0.53
CA ASP A 205 3.68 -12.39 -0.16
C ASP A 205 2.88 -13.45 0.61
N THR A 206 3.58 -14.48 1.09
CA THR A 206 2.92 -15.54 1.87
C THR A 206 2.36 -15.01 3.18
N LEU A 207 3.09 -14.12 3.87
CA LEU A 207 2.61 -13.52 5.10
C LEU A 207 1.38 -12.63 4.89
N ILE A 208 1.34 -11.87 3.80
CA ILE A 208 0.15 -11.11 3.39
C ILE A 208 -1.02 -12.06 3.14
N THR A 209 -0.79 -13.13 2.38
CA THR A 209 -1.82 -14.13 2.04
C THR A 209 -2.38 -14.80 3.30
N ASP A 210 -1.53 -15.24 4.20
CA ASP A 210 -1.97 -15.91 5.43
C ASP A 210 -2.75 -14.97 6.36
N LEU A 211 -2.32 -13.71 6.50
CA LEU A 211 -3.01 -12.71 7.29
C LEU A 211 -4.34 -12.28 6.65
N SER A 212 -4.43 -12.24 5.32
CA SER A 212 -5.65 -11.87 4.60
C SER A 212 -6.80 -12.86 4.80
N GLN A 213 -6.51 -14.09 5.20
CA GLN A 213 -7.52 -15.09 5.54
C GLN A 213 -8.25 -14.79 6.85
N ILE A 214 -7.80 -13.80 7.63
CA ILE A 214 -8.45 -13.37 8.87
C ILE A 214 -9.55 -12.36 8.53
N SER A 215 -10.79 -12.80 8.51
CA SER A 215 -11.94 -11.99 8.08
C SER A 215 -12.17 -10.72 8.92
N ALA A 216 -11.75 -10.73 10.19
CA ALA A 216 -11.88 -9.59 11.09
C ALA A 216 -10.75 -8.55 10.98
N LEU A 217 -9.78 -8.75 10.08
CA LEU A 217 -8.62 -7.90 9.89
C LEU A 217 -8.51 -7.49 8.42
N LYS A 218 -8.60 -6.20 8.13
CA LYS A 218 -8.31 -5.67 6.80
C LYS A 218 -6.80 -5.73 6.55
N VAL A 219 -6.36 -6.51 5.56
CA VAL A 219 -4.94 -6.63 5.19
C VAL A 219 -4.72 -5.94 3.85
N ILE A 220 -3.76 -5.00 3.83
CA ILE A 220 -3.43 -4.25 2.62
C ILE A 220 -2.75 -5.16 1.60
N SER A 221 -3.13 -5.03 0.35
CA SER A 221 -2.65 -5.85 -0.75
C SER A 221 -1.14 -5.76 -0.96
N ARG A 222 -0.57 -6.83 -1.54
CA ARG A 222 0.82 -6.87 -1.96
C ARG A 222 1.14 -5.73 -2.94
N THR A 223 0.26 -5.46 -3.90
CA THR A 223 0.46 -4.42 -4.92
C THR A 223 0.74 -3.06 -4.30
N SER A 224 -0.08 -2.67 -3.32
CA SER A 224 0.06 -1.39 -2.64
C SER A 224 1.31 -1.29 -1.77
N VAL A 225 1.74 -2.37 -1.12
CA VAL A 225 2.89 -2.31 -0.21
C VAL A 225 4.24 -2.40 -0.92
N MET A 226 4.32 -3.09 -2.08
CA MET A 226 5.59 -3.31 -2.80
C MET A 226 6.22 -2.02 -3.31
N ARG A 227 5.45 -0.97 -3.56
CA ARG A 227 5.99 0.35 -3.95
C ARG A 227 6.86 0.99 -2.86
N TYR A 228 6.72 0.56 -1.62
CA TYR A 228 7.55 1.03 -0.51
C TYR A 228 8.82 0.20 -0.31
N LYS A 229 9.12 -0.72 -1.22
CA LYS A 229 10.36 -1.47 -1.20
C LYS A 229 11.56 -0.52 -1.34
N ASN A 230 12.49 -0.61 -0.39
CA ASN A 230 13.69 0.25 -0.34
C ASN A 230 13.40 1.77 -0.27
N THR A 231 12.19 2.17 0.13
CA THR A 231 11.87 3.59 0.32
C THR A 231 12.53 4.14 1.59
N GLY A 232 12.84 5.44 1.58
CA GLY A 232 13.27 6.17 2.78
C GLY A 232 12.12 6.92 3.47
N GLU A 233 10.87 6.67 3.08
CA GLU A 233 9.72 7.36 3.63
C GLU A 233 9.46 7.00 5.10
N PRO A 234 9.02 7.96 5.95
CA PRO A 234 8.70 7.67 7.33
C PRO A 234 7.48 6.73 7.44
N LEU A 235 7.57 5.73 8.32
CA LEU A 235 6.52 4.72 8.51
C LEU A 235 5.14 5.32 8.81
N PRO A 236 4.97 6.41 9.60
CA PRO A 236 3.67 7.03 9.79
C PRO A 236 3.07 7.66 8.51
N GLN A 237 3.91 8.03 7.55
CA GLN A 237 3.44 8.49 6.24
C GLN A 237 2.95 7.29 5.42
N ILE A 238 3.74 6.24 5.33
CA ILE A 238 3.38 4.99 4.65
C ILE A 238 2.06 4.43 5.21
N ALA A 239 1.94 4.32 6.52
CA ALA A 239 0.74 3.82 7.18
C ALA A 239 -0.51 4.67 6.84
N ARG A 240 -0.35 5.99 6.76
CA ARG A 240 -1.43 6.91 6.39
C ARG A 240 -1.83 6.75 4.92
N GLU A 241 -0.87 6.63 4.02
CA GLU A 241 -1.13 6.44 2.58
C GLU A 241 -1.79 5.09 2.29
N LEU A 242 -1.42 4.05 3.06
CA LEU A 242 -2.02 2.72 2.98
C LEU A 242 -3.34 2.59 3.77
N GLY A 243 -3.71 3.58 4.59
CA GLY A 243 -4.86 3.49 5.48
C GLY A 243 -4.75 2.34 6.48
N ALA A 244 -3.53 2.05 6.95
CA ALA A 244 -3.22 0.98 7.88
C ALA A 244 -3.07 1.50 9.32
N ASP A 245 -3.76 0.87 10.28
CA ASP A 245 -3.63 1.17 11.71
C ASP A 245 -2.30 0.68 12.26
N ALA A 246 -1.81 -0.44 11.73
CA ALA A 246 -0.54 -1.02 12.09
C ALA A 246 0.23 -1.51 10.86
N VAL A 247 1.54 -1.60 11.02
CA VAL A 247 2.45 -2.03 9.96
C VAL A 247 3.34 -3.14 10.49
N VAL A 248 3.54 -4.18 9.69
CA VAL A 248 4.58 -5.18 9.91
C VAL A 248 5.76 -4.82 9.01
N GLU A 249 6.94 -4.67 9.59
CA GLU A 249 8.20 -4.57 8.87
C GLU A 249 9.19 -5.61 9.38
N GLY A 250 10.24 -5.88 8.60
CA GLY A 250 11.22 -6.86 9.04
C GLY A 250 12.30 -7.14 8.03
N THR A 251 13.05 -8.20 8.31
CA THR A 251 14.20 -8.61 7.49
C THR A 251 14.24 -10.12 7.35
N VAL A 252 14.78 -10.57 6.23
CA VAL A 252 15.06 -11.98 5.95
C VAL A 252 16.56 -12.13 5.70
N THR A 253 17.19 -13.08 6.37
CA THR A 253 18.58 -13.47 6.12
C THR A 253 18.63 -14.96 5.86
N ARG A 254 19.19 -15.35 4.72
CA ARG A 254 19.43 -16.75 4.39
C ARG A 254 20.95 -17.02 4.31
N SER A 255 21.40 -18.07 4.95
CA SER A 255 22.77 -18.54 4.89
C SER A 255 22.77 -20.06 4.78
N GLY A 256 22.95 -20.56 3.55
CA GLY A 256 22.78 -21.99 3.23
C GLY A 256 21.38 -22.46 3.57
N ASP A 257 21.29 -23.48 4.44
CA ASP A 257 20.02 -24.08 4.88
C ASP A 257 19.40 -23.36 6.10
N ARG A 258 19.97 -22.27 6.57
CA ARG A 258 19.44 -21.49 7.69
C ARG A 258 18.76 -20.22 7.22
N VAL A 259 17.59 -19.97 7.78
CA VAL A 259 16.80 -18.76 7.52
C VAL A 259 16.53 -18.08 8.87
N ARG A 260 16.80 -16.78 8.93
CA ARG A 260 16.39 -15.91 10.02
C ARG A 260 15.38 -14.89 9.48
N ILE A 261 14.23 -14.84 10.12
CA ILE A 261 13.19 -13.84 9.84
C ILE A 261 13.04 -13.01 11.11
N SER A 262 13.25 -11.71 10.99
CA SER A 262 12.94 -10.76 12.07
C SER A 262 11.73 -9.96 11.63
N ALA A 263 10.70 -9.91 12.46
CA ALA A 263 9.48 -9.17 12.18
C ALA A 263 9.11 -8.31 13.39
N GLN A 264 8.55 -7.14 13.13
CA GLN A 264 8.05 -6.23 14.15
C GLN A 264 6.72 -5.65 13.72
N LEU A 265 5.81 -5.51 14.68
CA LEU A 265 4.51 -4.88 14.52
C LEU A 265 4.57 -3.48 15.13
N ILE A 266 4.20 -2.48 14.36
CA ILE A 266 4.34 -1.07 14.72
C ILE A 266 2.99 -0.39 14.55
N GLU A 267 2.58 0.42 15.52
CA GLU A 267 1.39 1.28 15.42
C GLU A 267 1.66 2.38 14.37
N GLY A 268 0.88 2.40 13.29
CA GLY A 268 1.14 3.24 12.13
C GLY A 268 1.15 4.75 12.42
N ALA A 269 0.24 5.21 13.28
CA ALA A 269 0.11 6.64 13.57
C ALA A 269 1.25 7.21 14.45
N THR A 270 1.82 6.39 15.35
CA THR A 270 2.74 6.84 16.41
C THR A 270 4.16 6.33 16.26
N ASP A 271 4.41 5.40 15.32
CA ASP A 271 5.68 4.69 15.15
C ASP A 271 6.08 3.90 16.43
N LYS A 272 5.07 3.45 17.18
CA LYS A 272 5.28 2.72 18.42
C LYS A 272 5.35 1.23 18.14
N HIS A 273 6.46 0.61 18.54
CA HIS A 273 6.59 -0.83 18.49
C HIS A 273 5.60 -1.50 19.45
N LEU A 274 4.76 -2.37 18.94
CA LEU A 274 3.79 -3.16 19.68
C LEU A 274 4.36 -4.54 20.00
N TRP A 275 5.11 -5.11 19.06
CA TRP A 275 5.75 -6.41 19.17
C TRP A 275 6.94 -6.49 18.22
N ALA A 276 7.94 -7.27 18.61
CA ALA A 276 9.08 -7.63 17.76
C ALA A 276 9.58 -9.03 18.15
N SER A 277 9.92 -9.83 17.14
CA SER A 277 10.49 -11.15 17.35
C SER A 277 11.45 -11.52 16.22
N SER A 278 12.37 -12.43 16.53
CA SER A 278 13.28 -12.99 15.53
C SER A 278 13.26 -14.52 15.64
N TYR A 279 13.11 -15.14 14.49
CA TYR A 279 12.98 -16.57 14.35
C TYR A 279 14.14 -17.10 13.51
N GLU A 280 14.82 -18.11 14.01
CA GLU A 280 15.86 -18.80 13.24
C GLU A 280 15.50 -20.28 13.12
N ARG A 281 15.41 -20.77 11.90
CA ARG A 281 15.01 -22.14 11.57
C ARG A 281 15.85 -22.68 10.41
N ASN A 282 15.84 -24.00 10.24
CA ASN A 282 16.26 -24.59 8.97
C ASN A 282 15.25 -24.22 7.90
N LEU A 283 15.70 -24.13 6.66
CA LEU A 283 14.87 -23.75 5.51
C LEU A 283 13.60 -24.61 5.38
N ARG A 284 13.67 -25.90 5.72
CA ARG A 284 12.51 -26.81 5.75
C ARG A 284 11.44 -26.40 6.77
N ASP A 285 11.86 -25.83 7.86
CA ASP A 285 10.98 -25.43 8.96
C ASP A 285 10.57 -23.94 8.84
N ALA A 286 11.25 -23.17 7.97
CA ALA A 286 10.96 -21.75 7.75
C ALA A 286 9.58 -21.52 7.13
N ILE A 287 9.01 -22.52 6.49
CA ILE A 287 7.67 -22.48 5.89
C ILE A 287 6.58 -22.56 6.95
N SER A 288 6.76 -23.44 7.94
CA SER A 288 5.82 -23.49 9.09
C SER A 288 5.88 -22.23 9.94
N LEU A 289 7.01 -21.51 9.86
CA LEU A 289 7.23 -20.27 10.58
C LEU A 289 6.32 -19.12 10.12
N GLN A 290 5.93 -19.09 8.84
CA GLN A 290 5.04 -18.04 8.30
C GLN A 290 3.69 -18.07 9.00
N GLY A 291 3.07 -19.24 9.11
CA GLY A 291 1.83 -19.41 9.86
C GLY A 291 1.99 -19.10 11.36
N GLU A 292 3.14 -19.43 11.97
CA GLU A 292 3.44 -19.07 13.36
C GLU A 292 3.54 -17.55 13.55
N ILE A 293 4.22 -16.85 12.63
CA ILE A 293 4.33 -15.38 12.64
C ILE A 293 2.94 -14.75 12.47
N ALA A 294 2.16 -15.20 11.50
CA ALA A 294 0.82 -14.68 11.25
C ALA A 294 -0.11 -14.88 12.45
N GLN A 295 -0.09 -16.05 13.08
CA GLN A 295 -0.85 -16.31 14.31
C GLN A 295 -0.39 -15.43 15.47
N THR A 296 0.92 -15.23 15.62
CA THR A 296 1.47 -14.37 16.66
C THR A 296 1.02 -12.92 16.48
N ILE A 297 1.13 -12.39 15.25
CA ILE A 297 0.65 -11.04 14.90
C ILE A 297 -0.84 -10.91 15.22
N ALA A 298 -1.67 -11.87 14.79
CA ALA A 298 -3.12 -11.88 15.07
C ALA A 298 -3.41 -11.87 16.59
N GLY A 299 -2.60 -12.59 17.38
CA GLY A 299 -2.69 -12.59 18.83
C GLY A 299 -2.34 -11.25 19.46
N GLU A 300 -1.26 -10.61 19.01
CA GLU A 300 -0.80 -9.31 19.53
C GLU A 300 -1.81 -8.19 19.25
N ILE A 301 -2.42 -8.18 18.05
CA ILE A 301 -3.48 -7.21 17.71
C ILE A 301 -4.84 -7.59 18.30
N ARG A 302 -4.92 -8.70 19.04
CA ARG A 302 -6.13 -9.22 19.73
C ARG A 302 -7.32 -9.44 18.80
N VAL A 303 -7.06 -9.85 17.56
CA VAL A 303 -8.11 -10.25 16.63
C VAL A 303 -8.63 -11.64 17.02
N LYS A 304 -9.96 -11.79 17.04
CA LYS A 304 -10.58 -13.07 17.33
C LYS A 304 -10.63 -13.93 16.06
N LEU A 305 -9.80 -14.96 16.02
CA LEU A 305 -9.85 -15.97 14.97
C LEU A 305 -11.04 -16.91 15.16
N THR A 306 -11.77 -17.19 14.10
CA THR A 306 -12.76 -18.26 14.07
C THR A 306 -12.10 -19.64 14.22
N PRO A 307 -12.82 -20.69 14.62
CA PRO A 307 -12.25 -22.05 14.66
C PRO A 307 -11.70 -22.51 13.31
N GLN A 308 -12.37 -22.15 12.20
CA GLN A 308 -11.95 -22.51 10.83
C GLN A 308 -10.67 -21.77 10.42
N GLU A 309 -10.58 -20.47 10.67
CA GLU A 309 -9.36 -19.69 10.41
C GLU A 309 -8.16 -20.24 11.20
N ARG A 310 -8.38 -20.61 12.46
CA ARG A 310 -7.36 -21.20 13.32
C ARG A 310 -6.86 -22.54 12.78
N VAL A 311 -7.75 -23.41 12.30
CA VAL A 311 -7.38 -24.68 11.67
C VAL A 311 -6.64 -24.43 10.36
N ARG A 312 -7.10 -23.50 9.53
CA ARG A 312 -6.47 -23.17 8.24
C ARG A 312 -5.05 -22.64 8.43
N MET A 313 -4.85 -21.69 9.35
CA MET A 313 -3.52 -21.15 9.67
C MET A 313 -2.59 -22.17 10.35
N ALA A 314 -3.14 -23.17 11.05
CA ALA A 314 -2.37 -24.22 11.70
C ALA A 314 -2.07 -25.40 10.76
N SER A 315 -2.78 -25.52 9.63
CA SER A 315 -2.63 -26.63 8.68
C SER A 315 -1.39 -26.42 7.79
N THR A 316 -0.22 -26.63 8.36
CA THR A 316 1.02 -26.76 7.60
C THR A 316 1.03 -28.14 6.94
N GLN A 317 0.61 -28.23 5.67
CA GLN A 317 0.98 -29.41 4.88
C GLN A 317 2.51 -29.41 4.73
N PRO A 318 3.17 -30.59 4.86
CA PRO A 318 4.60 -30.67 4.61
C PRO A 318 4.85 -30.25 3.16
N ILE A 319 5.45 -29.10 2.97
CA ILE A 319 5.74 -28.54 1.64
C ILE A 319 7.09 -29.09 1.18
N ASN A 320 7.17 -29.57 -0.07
CA ASN A 320 8.43 -29.87 -0.70
C ASN A 320 9.23 -28.56 -0.88
N LEU A 321 10.40 -28.50 -0.26
CA LEU A 321 11.24 -27.31 -0.25
C LEU A 321 11.62 -26.83 -1.66
N ARG A 322 11.97 -27.78 -2.55
CA ARG A 322 12.31 -27.44 -3.93
C ARG A 322 11.11 -26.88 -4.69
N ALA A 323 9.94 -27.50 -4.52
CA ALA A 323 8.72 -27.01 -5.13
C ALA A 323 8.41 -25.57 -4.68
N MET A 324 8.64 -25.25 -3.41
CA MET A 324 8.47 -23.89 -2.91
C MET A 324 9.51 -22.92 -3.49
N GLU A 325 10.79 -23.29 -3.52
CA GLU A 325 11.84 -22.43 -4.10
C GLU A 325 11.54 -22.13 -5.56
N ASP A 326 11.18 -23.16 -6.33
CA ASP A 326 10.78 -22.99 -7.73
C ASP A 326 9.54 -22.11 -7.87
N TYR A 327 8.53 -22.29 -7.02
CA TYR A 327 7.36 -21.42 -7.01
C TYR A 327 7.73 -19.95 -6.74
N LEU A 328 8.57 -19.66 -5.75
CA LEU A 328 8.99 -18.31 -5.43
C LEU A 328 9.81 -17.68 -6.57
N GLN A 329 10.66 -18.44 -7.24
CA GLN A 329 11.36 -17.97 -8.44
C GLN A 329 10.38 -17.69 -9.58
N GLY A 330 9.41 -18.56 -9.80
CA GLY A 330 8.35 -18.35 -10.76
C GLY A 330 7.56 -17.05 -10.48
N GLN A 331 7.21 -16.81 -9.22
CA GLN A 331 6.54 -15.58 -8.81
C GLN A 331 7.41 -14.33 -9.04
N TYR A 332 8.70 -14.40 -8.76
CA TYR A 332 9.63 -13.30 -9.02
C TYR A 332 9.65 -12.92 -10.51
N HIS A 333 9.80 -13.89 -11.41
CA HIS A 333 9.78 -13.65 -12.85
C HIS A 333 8.42 -13.15 -13.34
N TYR A 334 7.33 -13.67 -12.80
CA TYR A 334 5.98 -13.23 -13.15
C TYR A 334 5.74 -11.77 -12.72
N GLN A 335 6.14 -11.37 -11.51
CA GLN A 335 6.03 -10.00 -11.06
C GLN A 335 6.92 -9.05 -11.89
N LYS A 336 8.13 -9.47 -12.20
CA LYS A 336 9.03 -8.69 -13.07
C LYS A 336 8.43 -8.47 -14.45
N ALA A 337 7.77 -9.48 -15.03
CA ALA A 337 7.03 -9.31 -16.28
C ALA A 337 5.89 -8.27 -16.12
N LYS A 338 5.14 -8.32 -15.03
CA LYS A 338 4.06 -7.35 -14.75
C LYS A 338 4.58 -5.92 -14.58
N GLU A 339 5.72 -5.73 -13.91
CA GLU A 339 6.35 -4.42 -13.71
C GLU A 339 6.89 -3.81 -15.00
N MET A 340 7.24 -4.62 -16.00
CA MET A 340 7.67 -4.13 -17.32
C MET A 340 6.57 -3.37 -18.04
N GLY A 341 5.30 -3.68 -17.75
CA GLY A 341 4.14 -3.01 -18.33
C GLY A 341 4.05 -3.13 -19.86
N LEU A 342 3.25 -2.23 -20.44
CA LEU A 342 3.04 -2.12 -21.89
C LEU A 342 4.05 -1.13 -22.48
N HIS A 343 5.17 -1.62 -23.00
CA HIS A 343 6.15 -0.76 -23.67
C HIS A 343 6.61 -1.43 -24.97
N ARG A 344 6.56 -0.67 -26.07
CA ARG A 344 7.03 -1.16 -27.38
C ARG A 344 8.53 -1.45 -27.35
N GLY A 345 8.91 -2.58 -27.92
CA GLY A 345 10.32 -3.00 -28.04
C GLY A 345 10.84 -3.86 -26.90
N ILE A 346 10.05 -4.11 -25.84
CA ILE A 346 10.42 -5.03 -24.75
C ILE A 346 9.63 -6.34 -24.77
N GLU A 347 8.80 -6.57 -25.81
CA GLU A 347 7.91 -7.74 -25.92
C GLU A 347 8.69 -9.05 -25.76
N LYS A 348 9.86 -9.15 -26.37
CA LYS A 348 10.72 -10.32 -26.27
C LYS A 348 11.25 -10.53 -24.84
N GLN A 349 11.63 -9.44 -24.16
CA GLN A 349 12.13 -9.53 -22.79
C GLN A 349 10.97 -9.90 -21.84
N HIS A 350 9.82 -9.28 -22.00
CA HIS A 350 8.60 -9.60 -21.27
C HIS A 350 8.22 -11.07 -21.44
N GLN A 351 8.20 -11.57 -22.68
CA GLN A 351 7.91 -12.99 -22.96
C GLN A 351 8.95 -13.91 -22.31
N THR A 352 10.22 -13.51 -22.30
CA THR A 352 11.28 -14.30 -21.63
C THR A 352 11.01 -14.44 -20.14
N GLU A 353 10.58 -13.38 -19.45
CA GLU A 353 10.24 -13.43 -18.03
C GLU A 353 9.01 -14.32 -17.79
N LEU A 354 7.98 -14.25 -18.64
CA LEU A 354 6.81 -15.14 -18.55
C LEU A 354 7.18 -16.61 -18.79
N ASP A 355 8.04 -16.89 -19.78
CA ASP A 355 8.49 -18.26 -20.06
C ASP A 355 9.30 -18.84 -18.90
N GLN A 356 10.16 -18.02 -18.28
CA GLN A 356 10.90 -18.41 -17.07
C GLN A 356 9.94 -18.68 -15.90
N ALA A 357 8.95 -17.81 -15.69
CA ALA A 357 7.94 -18.03 -14.66
C ALA A 357 7.21 -19.37 -14.85
N ILE A 358 6.77 -19.67 -16.08
CA ILE A 358 6.10 -20.93 -16.41
C ILE A 358 7.02 -22.13 -16.16
N GLN A 359 8.29 -22.07 -16.57
CA GLN A 359 9.26 -23.14 -16.35
C GLN A 359 9.43 -23.45 -14.86
N PHE A 360 9.57 -22.42 -14.03
CA PHE A 360 9.69 -22.58 -12.59
C PHE A 360 8.40 -23.15 -11.96
N PHE A 361 7.22 -22.70 -12.37
CA PHE A 361 5.97 -23.27 -11.87
C PHE A 361 5.78 -24.72 -12.31
N GLN A 362 6.19 -25.06 -13.52
CA GLN A 362 6.20 -26.45 -14.00
C GLN A 362 7.17 -27.32 -13.19
N SER A 363 8.36 -26.81 -12.86
CA SER A 363 9.30 -27.49 -11.98
C SER A 363 8.69 -27.70 -10.59
N ALA A 364 8.05 -26.69 -10.03
CA ALA A 364 7.39 -26.77 -8.73
C ALA A 364 6.35 -27.91 -8.67
N VAL A 365 5.51 -28.05 -9.71
CA VAL A 365 4.51 -29.14 -9.75
C VAL A 365 5.08 -30.50 -10.13
N GLN A 366 6.27 -30.57 -10.70
CA GLN A 366 7.01 -31.83 -10.91
C GLN A 366 7.61 -32.33 -9.60
N GLU A 367 8.17 -31.41 -8.78
CA GLU A 367 8.73 -31.72 -7.47
C GLU A 367 7.63 -32.04 -6.44
N ASP A 368 6.49 -31.34 -6.50
CA ASP A 368 5.32 -31.59 -5.68
C ASP A 368 4.02 -31.43 -6.49
N PRO A 369 3.43 -32.52 -7.00
CA PRO A 369 2.17 -32.47 -7.74
C PRO A 369 0.96 -31.94 -6.95
N ARG A 370 1.11 -31.72 -5.65
CA ARG A 370 0.07 -31.15 -4.76
C ARG A 370 0.29 -29.65 -4.51
N TYR A 371 1.23 -29.02 -5.18
CA TYR A 371 1.50 -27.59 -5.00
C TYR A 371 0.46 -26.73 -5.74
N ALA A 372 -0.74 -26.55 -5.15
CA ALA A 372 -1.90 -25.92 -5.78
C ALA A 372 -1.61 -24.50 -6.30
N ARG A 373 -0.84 -23.70 -5.56
CA ARG A 373 -0.51 -22.32 -5.93
C ARG A 373 0.21 -22.20 -7.28
N ALA A 374 1.08 -23.14 -7.61
CA ALA A 374 1.79 -23.15 -8.90
C ALA A 374 0.83 -23.42 -10.08
N TYR A 375 -0.17 -24.27 -9.90
CA TYR A 375 -1.20 -24.49 -10.91
C TYR A 375 -2.05 -23.23 -11.16
N VAL A 376 -2.42 -22.48 -10.11
CA VAL A 376 -3.14 -21.21 -10.25
C VAL A 376 -2.28 -20.20 -11.01
N ALA A 377 -1.01 -20.04 -10.63
CA ALA A 377 -0.09 -19.11 -11.29
C ALA A 377 0.10 -19.40 -12.79
N MET A 378 0.25 -20.68 -13.17
CA MET A 378 0.26 -21.08 -14.58
C MET A 378 -1.05 -20.75 -15.28
N GLY A 379 -2.19 -21.00 -14.60
CA GLY A 379 -3.51 -20.67 -15.12
C GLY A 379 -3.70 -19.17 -15.35
N GLU A 380 -3.20 -18.32 -14.46
CA GLU A 380 -3.22 -16.87 -14.63
C GLU A 380 -2.39 -16.43 -15.85
N ILE A 381 -1.15 -16.89 -15.99
CA ILE A 381 -0.30 -16.52 -17.14
C ILE A 381 -0.94 -16.93 -18.46
N TRP A 382 -1.52 -18.12 -18.54
CA TRP A 382 -2.11 -18.63 -19.78
C TRP A 382 -3.47 -18.02 -20.10
N GLY A 383 -4.28 -17.73 -19.09
CA GLY A 383 -5.68 -17.33 -19.26
C GLY A 383 -5.95 -15.84 -19.19
N VAL A 384 -5.09 -15.10 -18.49
CA VAL A 384 -5.27 -13.68 -18.20
C VAL A 384 -4.21 -12.87 -18.94
N PRO A 385 -4.58 -11.99 -19.87
CA PRO A 385 -3.61 -11.17 -20.59
C PRO A 385 -2.99 -10.14 -19.63
N ALA A 386 -1.68 -10.20 -19.48
CA ALA A 386 -0.92 -9.15 -18.79
C ALA A 386 -0.43 -8.05 -19.74
N THR A 387 -0.41 -8.34 -21.06
CA THR A 387 0.09 -7.43 -22.11
C THR A 387 -0.60 -7.70 -23.45
N PHE A 388 -0.41 -6.77 -24.38
CA PHE A 388 -0.84 -6.94 -25.76
C PHE A 388 0.39 -7.26 -26.65
N PRO A 389 0.29 -8.20 -27.62
CA PRO A 389 -0.89 -9.00 -27.97
C PRO A 389 -1.24 -10.03 -26.89
N HIS A 390 -2.54 -10.21 -26.67
CA HIS A 390 -3.04 -11.11 -25.64
C HIS A 390 -2.72 -12.59 -25.95
N PRO A 391 -2.59 -13.47 -24.91
CA PRO A 391 -2.49 -14.90 -25.14
C PRO A 391 -3.62 -15.41 -26.03
N PRO A 392 -3.34 -16.34 -26.96
CA PRO A 392 -4.38 -16.90 -27.81
C PRO A 392 -5.52 -17.51 -26.98
N LEU A 393 -6.76 -17.40 -27.45
CA LEU A 393 -7.92 -18.03 -26.78
C LEU A 393 -7.75 -19.53 -26.58
N ALA A 394 -6.97 -20.18 -27.43
CA ALA A 394 -6.59 -21.59 -27.27
C ALA A 394 -5.92 -21.90 -25.92
N MET A 395 -5.29 -20.89 -25.29
CA MET A 395 -4.66 -21.06 -23.97
C MET A 395 -5.66 -21.05 -22.80
N GLN A 396 -6.91 -20.66 -23.03
CA GLN A 396 -7.93 -20.70 -21.98
C GLN A 396 -8.25 -22.11 -21.48
N GLN A 397 -8.23 -23.12 -22.37
CA GLN A 397 -8.47 -24.50 -21.95
C GLN A 397 -7.33 -25.05 -21.07
N PRO A 398 -6.05 -24.96 -21.45
CA PRO A 398 -4.94 -25.30 -20.55
C PRO A 398 -4.96 -24.53 -19.22
N ALA A 399 -5.33 -23.25 -19.25
CA ALA A 399 -5.45 -22.44 -18.04
C ALA A 399 -6.51 -23.00 -17.08
N ARG A 400 -7.71 -23.31 -17.61
CA ARG A 400 -8.80 -23.91 -16.81
C ARG A 400 -8.42 -25.29 -16.26
N GLU A 401 -7.71 -26.10 -17.02
CA GLU A 401 -7.24 -27.41 -16.57
C GLU A 401 -6.24 -27.29 -15.42
N ALA A 402 -5.32 -26.32 -15.50
CA ALA A 402 -4.38 -26.05 -14.43
C ALA A 402 -5.13 -25.58 -13.15
N ILE A 403 -6.02 -24.60 -13.26
CA ILE A 403 -6.81 -24.13 -12.12
C ILE A 403 -7.71 -25.24 -11.56
N GLY A 404 -8.30 -26.09 -12.42
CA GLY A 404 -9.06 -27.25 -12.01
C GLY A 404 -8.25 -28.24 -11.17
N LYS A 405 -6.96 -28.44 -11.50
CA LYS A 405 -6.05 -29.25 -10.66
C LYS A 405 -5.80 -28.59 -9.31
N ALA A 406 -5.63 -27.27 -9.27
CA ALA A 406 -5.49 -26.54 -8.01
C ALA A 406 -6.71 -26.74 -7.11
N LEU A 407 -7.92 -26.56 -7.64
CA LEU A 407 -9.17 -26.75 -6.91
C LEU A 407 -9.45 -28.20 -6.51
N ALA A 408 -8.92 -29.19 -7.24
CA ALA A 408 -8.97 -30.58 -6.84
C ALA A 408 -8.06 -30.88 -5.62
N ILE A 409 -6.99 -30.09 -5.44
CA ILE A 409 -6.08 -30.17 -4.29
C ILE A 409 -6.62 -29.37 -3.11
N ASP A 410 -7.05 -28.14 -3.35
CA ASP A 410 -7.62 -27.21 -2.37
C ASP A 410 -8.90 -26.57 -2.92
N PRO A 411 -10.09 -27.08 -2.58
CA PRO A 411 -11.37 -26.55 -3.05
C PRO A 411 -11.72 -25.16 -2.50
N ASP A 412 -11.05 -24.72 -1.43
CA ASP A 412 -11.31 -23.44 -0.76
C ASP A 412 -10.28 -22.35 -1.12
N MET A 413 -9.56 -22.52 -2.22
CA MET A 413 -8.57 -21.58 -2.72
C MET A 413 -9.23 -20.40 -3.44
N ALA A 414 -9.39 -19.25 -2.77
CA ALA A 414 -10.04 -18.07 -3.31
C ALA A 414 -9.39 -17.55 -4.58
N GLU A 415 -8.05 -17.57 -4.65
CA GLU A 415 -7.26 -17.11 -5.81
C GLU A 415 -7.56 -17.93 -7.08
N ALA A 416 -7.86 -19.21 -6.92
CA ALA A 416 -8.23 -20.08 -8.05
C ALA A 416 -9.58 -19.65 -8.66
N TYR A 417 -10.55 -19.28 -7.83
CA TYR A 417 -11.83 -18.76 -8.30
C TYR A 417 -11.68 -17.36 -8.94
N VAL A 418 -10.81 -16.50 -8.42
CA VAL A 418 -10.48 -15.22 -9.09
C VAL A 418 -9.88 -15.47 -10.48
N ALA A 419 -8.96 -16.41 -10.60
CA ALA A 419 -8.34 -16.75 -11.89
C ALA A 419 -9.38 -17.28 -12.89
N LEU A 420 -10.33 -18.14 -12.46
CA LEU A 420 -11.44 -18.58 -13.31
C LEU A 420 -12.33 -17.40 -13.72
N ALA A 421 -12.72 -16.55 -12.77
CA ALA A 421 -13.55 -15.37 -13.04
C ALA A 421 -12.91 -14.45 -14.09
N LYS A 422 -11.60 -14.21 -14.03
CA LYS A 422 -10.87 -13.41 -15.04
C LYS A 422 -10.89 -14.07 -16.43
N ILE A 423 -10.74 -15.40 -16.49
CA ILE A 423 -10.86 -16.16 -17.76
C ILE A 423 -12.29 -16.05 -18.31
N ASP A 424 -13.31 -16.15 -17.44
CA ASP A 424 -14.71 -16.06 -17.85
C ASP A 424 -15.14 -14.65 -18.21
N TYR A 425 -14.54 -13.62 -17.62
CA TYR A 425 -14.67 -12.24 -18.05
C TYR A 425 -14.27 -12.07 -19.53
N ARG A 426 -13.10 -12.56 -19.87
CA ARG A 426 -12.59 -12.53 -21.24
C ARG A 426 -13.41 -13.41 -22.22
N ALA A 427 -13.99 -14.48 -21.72
CA ALA A 427 -14.85 -15.39 -22.50
C ALA A 427 -16.32 -14.93 -22.55
N TRP A 428 -16.67 -13.81 -21.91
CA TRP A 428 -18.03 -13.26 -21.79
C TRP A 428 -19.03 -14.23 -21.15
N LYS A 429 -18.55 -15.05 -20.21
CA LYS A 429 -19.37 -16.02 -19.48
C LYS A 429 -19.87 -15.46 -18.16
N TRP A 430 -20.74 -14.47 -18.26
CA TRP A 430 -21.18 -13.61 -17.13
C TRP A 430 -21.71 -14.37 -15.93
N THR A 431 -22.54 -15.40 -16.14
CA THR A 431 -23.12 -16.19 -15.05
C THR A 431 -22.05 -16.98 -14.27
N ALA A 432 -21.10 -17.59 -14.96
CA ALA A 432 -20.01 -18.32 -14.32
C ALA A 432 -19.10 -17.36 -13.55
N LEU A 433 -18.74 -16.25 -14.19
CA LEU A 433 -17.94 -15.19 -13.56
C LEU A 433 -18.56 -14.70 -12.25
N GLU A 434 -19.88 -14.38 -12.26
CA GLU A 434 -20.56 -13.90 -11.04
C GLU A 434 -20.48 -14.92 -9.90
N GLN A 435 -20.68 -16.20 -10.22
CA GLN A 435 -20.61 -17.29 -9.23
C GLN A 435 -19.19 -17.43 -8.67
N GLU A 436 -18.19 -17.41 -9.53
CA GLU A 436 -16.78 -17.56 -9.15
C GLU A 436 -16.28 -16.37 -8.33
N ALA A 437 -16.60 -15.13 -8.75
CA ALA A 437 -16.23 -13.93 -8.00
C ALA A 437 -16.86 -13.91 -6.60
N LYS A 438 -18.15 -14.23 -6.49
CA LYS A 438 -18.86 -14.34 -5.20
C LYS A 438 -18.23 -15.44 -4.33
N ARG A 439 -17.91 -16.60 -4.92
CA ARG A 439 -17.26 -17.69 -4.17
C ARG A 439 -15.89 -17.29 -3.66
N ALA A 440 -15.10 -16.56 -4.45
CA ALA A 440 -13.82 -16.03 -4.01
C ALA A 440 -13.96 -15.07 -2.82
N ILE A 441 -14.94 -14.15 -2.87
CA ILE A 441 -15.25 -13.21 -1.77
C ILE A 441 -15.69 -13.94 -0.50
N GLU A 442 -16.55 -14.97 -0.64
CA GLU A 442 -16.98 -15.80 0.51
C GLU A 442 -15.79 -16.50 1.18
N LEU A 443 -14.84 -17.00 0.39
CA LEU A 443 -13.65 -17.71 0.89
C LEU A 443 -12.60 -16.78 1.50
N ASN A 444 -12.41 -15.62 0.90
CA ASN A 444 -11.48 -14.61 1.40
C ASN A 444 -12.05 -13.18 1.16
N PRO A 445 -12.76 -12.60 2.15
CA PRO A 445 -13.32 -11.25 2.04
C PRO A 445 -12.27 -10.13 1.96
N ASN A 446 -10.99 -10.42 2.20
CA ASN A 446 -9.89 -9.47 2.12
C ASN A 446 -9.08 -9.60 0.81
N LEU A 447 -9.53 -10.42 -0.13
CA LEU A 447 -8.87 -10.58 -1.42
C LEU A 447 -9.31 -9.46 -2.37
N ALA A 448 -8.53 -8.37 -2.45
CA ALA A 448 -8.84 -7.22 -3.30
C ALA A 448 -9.18 -7.62 -4.74
N ALA A 449 -8.42 -8.58 -5.32
CA ALA A 449 -8.65 -9.06 -6.68
C ALA A 449 -10.03 -9.70 -6.90
N ALA A 450 -10.65 -10.28 -5.84
CA ALA A 450 -11.99 -10.84 -5.94
C ALA A 450 -13.05 -9.74 -6.05
N HIS A 451 -12.92 -8.69 -5.26
CA HIS A 451 -13.78 -7.50 -5.32
C HIS A 451 -13.59 -6.74 -6.63
N SER A 452 -12.33 -6.63 -7.11
CA SER A 452 -12.00 -5.93 -8.37
C SER A 452 -12.67 -6.61 -9.58
N ILE A 453 -12.53 -7.93 -9.73
CA ILE A 453 -13.18 -8.64 -10.84
C ILE A 453 -14.72 -8.64 -10.71
N TYR A 454 -15.26 -8.63 -9.49
CA TYR A 454 -16.71 -8.54 -9.28
C TYR A 454 -17.23 -7.13 -9.59
N SER A 455 -16.52 -6.07 -9.20
CA SER A 455 -16.83 -4.69 -9.60
C SER A 455 -16.82 -4.53 -11.13
N ALA A 456 -15.79 -5.06 -11.81
CA ALA A 456 -15.72 -5.04 -13.27
C ALA A 456 -16.91 -5.77 -13.94
N TYR A 457 -17.34 -6.90 -13.39
CA TYR A 457 -18.56 -7.60 -13.84
C TYR A 457 -19.80 -6.73 -13.65
N LEU A 458 -19.97 -6.14 -12.48
CA LEU A 458 -21.12 -5.30 -12.16
C LEU A 458 -21.23 -4.07 -13.08
N LEU A 459 -20.07 -3.45 -13.39
CA LEU A 459 -19.98 -2.42 -14.43
C LEU A 459 -20.42 -2.93 -15.80
N ALA A 460 -19.90 -4.07 -16.23
CA ALA A 460 -20.23 -4.65 -17.54
C ALA A 460 -21.74 -4.89 -17.71
N VAL A 461 -22.42 -5.37 -16.66
CA VAL A 461 -23.86 -5.60 -16.69
C VAL A 461 -24.70 -4.35 -16.38
N GLY A 462 -24.08 -3.24 -15.99
CA GLY A 462 -24.72 -1.95 -15.72
C GLY A 462 -25.30 -1.80 -14.29
N ARG A 463 -24.81 -2.58 -13.32
CA ARG A 463 -25.21 -2.51 -11.91
C ARG A 463 -24.28 -1.54 -11.16
N MET A 464 -24.41 -0.22 -11.46
CA MET A 464 -23.47 0.82 -11.04
C MET A 464 -23.31 0.96 -9.54
N ASP A 465 -24.41 1.01 -8.78
CA ASP A 465 -24.36 1.19 -7.33
C ASP A 465 -23.58 0.05 -6.65
N GLU A 466 -23.84 -1.20 -7.05
CA GLU A 466 -23.15 -2.36 -6.53
C GLU A 466 -21.69 -2.40 -6.98
N ALA A 467 -21.40 -1.95 -8.20
CA ALA A 467 -20.02 -1.82 -8.69
C ALA A 467 -19.23 -0.82 -7.83
N MET A 468 -19.85 0.30 -7.44
CA MET A 468 -19.23 1.28 -6.54
C MET A 468 -18.95 0.70 -5.16
N GLU A 469 -19.91 -0.04 -4.57
CA GLU A 469 -19.69 -0.69 -3.28
C GLU A 469 -18.50 -1.64 -3.29
N GLU A 470 -18.36 -2.44 -4.36
CA GLU A 470 -17.24 -3.35 -4.50
C GLU A 470 -15.92 -2.60 -4.79
N ALA A 471 -15.95 -1.54 -5.61
CA ALA A 471 -14.78 -0.70 -5.88
C ALA A 471 -14.27 0.01 -4.62
N GLU A 472 -15.15 0.49 -3.73
CA GLU A 472 -14.76 1.06 -2.44
C GLU A 472 -14.10 0.01 -1.53
N ARG A 473 -14.55 -1.24 -1.58
CA ARG A 473 -13.87 -2.35 -0.88
C ARG A 473 -12.50 -2.62 -1.46
N VAL A 474 -12.38 -2.61 -2.80
CA VAL A 474 -11.07 -2.72 -3.46
C VAL A 474 -10.15 -1.62 -2.97
N GLN A 475 -10.56 -0.35 -3.03
CA GLN A 475 -9.74 0.78 -2.62
C GLN A 475 -9.32 0.69 -1.15
N ALA A 476 -10.18 0.14 -0.29
CA ALA A 476 -9.84 -0.08 1.11
C ALA A 476 -8.75 -1.15 1.28
N LEU A 477 -8.76 -2.23 0.48
CA LEU A 477 -7.82 -3.36 0.54
C LEU A 477 -6.56 -3.10 -0.30
N ASP A 478 -6.71 -2.41 -1.41
CA ASP A 478 -5.67 -2.03 -2.35
C ASP A 478 -5.79 -0.54 -2.70
N PRO A 479 -5.21 0.36 -1.91
CA PRO A 479 -5.25 1.80 -2.19
C PRO A 479 -4.58 2.21 -3.52
N SER A 480 -3.87 1.30 -4.18
CA SER A 480 -3.29 1.54 -5.51
C SER A 480 -4.19 1.11 -6.67
N ASP A 481 -5.30 0.41 -6.41
CA ASP A 481 -6.27 0.03 -7.45
C ASP A 481 -7.13 1.23 -7.86
N ASP A 482 -7.56 1.27 -9.09
CA ASP A 482 -8.28 2.40 -9.69
C ASP A 482 -9.76 2.11 -9.99
N ALA A 483 -10.31 1.03 -9.46
CA ALA A 483 -11.69 0.61 -9.69
C ALA A 483 -12.71 1.73 -9.42
N VAL A 484 -12.54 2.49 -8.33
CA VAL A 484 -13.42 3.64 -7.99
C VAL A 484 -13.40 4.71 -9.08
N ALA A 485 -12.23 4.99 -9.65
CA ALA A 485 -12.11 5.97 -10.74
C ALA A 485 -12.91 5.50 -11.97
N TRP A 486 -12.77 4.23 -12.35
CA TRP A 486 -13.50 3.69 -13.49
C TRP A 486 -15.03 3.66 -13.30
N VAL A 487 -15.52 3.44 -12.07
CA VAL A 487 -16.95 3.59 -11.80
C VAL A 487 -17.39 5.04 -12.02
N PHE A 488 -16.64 6.03 -11.51
CA PHE A 488 -16.94 7.45 -11.78
C PHE A 488 -16.92 7.79 -13.27
N TYR A 489 -15.98 7.21 -14.03
CA TYR A 489 -15.94 7.39 -15.49
C TYR A 489 -17.22 6.86 -16.17
N CYS A 490 -17.62 5.64 -15.82
CA CYS A 490 -18.84 5.02 -16.35
C CYS A 490 -20.12 5.74 -15.91
N GLU A 491 -20.14 6.37 -14.74
CA GLU A 491 -21.21 7.26 -14.25
C GLU A 491 -21.19 8.66 -14.90
N ARG A 492 -20.21 8.94 -15.75
CA ARG A 492 -19.98 10.25 -16.39
C ARG A 492 -19.66 11.38 -15.39
N ARG A 493 -19.14 11.04 -14.24
CA ARG A 493 -18.62 11.95 -13.22
C ARG A 493 -17.15 12.26 -13.49
N PHE A 494 -16.92 12.89 -14.64
CA PHE A 494 -15.56 13.10 -15.17
C PHE A 494 -14.70 14.01 -14.29
N ASP A 495 -15.30 14.93 -13.54
CA ASP A 495 -14.62 15.76 -12.55
C ASP A 495 -13.91 14.91 -11.48
N ARG A 496 -14.61 13.90 -10.93
CA ARG A 496 -14.06 13.00 -9.93
C ARG A 496 -13.04 12.04 -10.52
N PHE A 497 -13.31 11.52 -11.71
CA PHE A 497 -12.36 10.69 -12.43
C PHE A 497 -11.04 11.42 -12.69
N ILE A 498 -11.09 12.65 -13.22
CA ILE A 498 -9.91 13.48 -13.48
C ILE A 498 -9.14 13.78 -12.19
N GLU A 499 -9.84 14.09 -11.08
CA GLU A 499 -9.21 14.33 -9.78
C GLU A 499 -8.37 13.12 -9.35
N LEU A 500 -8.94 11.91 -9.42
CA LEU A 500 -8.25 10.68 -9.03
C LEU A 500 -7.08 10.38 -9.97
N LYS A 501 -7.29 10.46 -11.29
CA LYS A 501 -6.24 10.16 -12.27
C LYS A 501 -5.09 11.18 -12.28
N ARG A 502 -5.35 12.46 -11.96
CA ARG A 502 -4.27 13.44 -11.69
C ARG A 502 -3.39 13.04 -10.50
N ASN A 503 -4.01 12.49 -9.47
CA ASN A 503 -3.25 11.99 -8.32
C ASN A 503 -2.39 10.78 -8.71
N ASP A 504 -2.89 9.90 -9.59
CA ASP A 504 -2.12 8.75 -10.08
C ASP A 504 -0.90 9.22 -10.89
N VAL A 505 -1.07 10.16 -11.80
CA VAL A 505 0.02 10.78 -12.57
C VAL A 505 1.03 11.45 -11.63
N ALA A 506 0.58 12.24 -10.64
CA ALA A 506 1.46 12.94 -9.71
C ALA A 506 2.29 11.99 -8.82
N ARG A 507 1.79 10.78 -8.58
CA ARG A 507 2.49 9.72 -7.81
C ARG A 507 3.31 8.79 -8.69
N HIS A 508 3.35 9.01 -10.00
CA HIS A 508 3.91 8.09 -10.99
C HIS A 508 3.34 6.66 -10.88
N ALA A 509 2.08 6.56 -10.43
CA ALA A 509 1.36 5.30 -10.40
C ALA A 509 1.00 4.87 -11.83
N PHE A 510 0.99 3.56 -12.11
CA PHE A 510 0.63 2.98 -13.40
C PHE A 510 1.46 3.42 -14.62
N GLY A 511 2.51 4.22 -14.44
CA GLY A 511 3.35 4.68 -15.55
C GLY A 511 2.55 5.37 -16.68
N PRO A 512 2.80 5.03 -17.96
CA PRO A 512 2.11 5.66 -19.09
C PRO A 512 0.59 5.46 -19.11
N VAL A 513 0.08 4.40 -18.44
CA VAL A 513 -1.36 4.11 -18.36
C VAL A 513 -2.11 5.21 -17.61
N ALA A 514 -1.50 5.81 -16.57
CA ALA A 514 -2.13 6.91 -15.84
C ALA A 514 -2.40 8.13 -16.73
N HIS A 515 -1.45 8.47 -17.59
CA HIS A 515 -1.60 9.54 -18.62
C HIS A 515 -2.67 9.17 -19.65
N TRP A 516 -2.67 7.90 -20.08
CA TRP A 516 -3.67 7.39 -21.02
C TRP A 516 -5.09 7.54 -20.46
N ASP A 517 -5.31 7.11 -19.22
CA ASP A 517 -6.61 7.19 -18.56
C ASP A 517 -7.06 8.63 -18.31
N LEU A 518 -6.13 9.48 -17.82
CA LEU A 518 -6.42 10.90 -17.57
C LEU A 518 -6.87 11.62 -18.84
N ALA A 519 -6.27 11.28 -19.98
CA ALA A 519 -6.64 11.85 -21.26
C ALA A 519 -8.10 11.55 -21.65
N PHE A 520 -8.62 10.36 -21.35
CA PHE A 520 -10.05 10.06 -21.56
C PHE A 520 -10.94 10.94 -20.69
N GLY A 521 -10.58 11.17 -19.44
CA GLY A 521 -11.31 12.08 -18.55
C GLY A 521 -11.36 13.50 -19.13
N TYR A 522 -10.23 14.02 -19.54
CA TYR A 522 -10.14 15.36 -20.15
C TYR A 522 -10.95 15.47 -21.46
N GLU A 523 -10.86 14.45 -22.31
CA GLU A 523 -11.60 14.42 -23.58
C GLU A 523 -13.11 14.47 -23.33
N ARG A 524 -13.63 13.64 -22.42
CA ARG A 524 -15.05 13.64 -22.06
C ARG A 524 -15.50 14.92 -21.36
N ALA A 525 -14.59 15.61 -20.67
CA ALA A 525 -14.82 16.94 -20.08
C ALA A 525 -14.63 18.09 -21.11
N HIS A 526 -14.39 17.79 -22.39
CA HIS A 526 -14.11 18.75 -23.47
C HIS A 526 -12.84 19.60 -23.25
N MET A 527 -11.92 19.15 -22.43
CA MET A 527 -10.61 19.73 -22.18
C MET A 527 -9.61 19.16 -23.20
N TYR A 528 -9.84 19.49 -24.48
CA TYR A 528 -9.18 18.80 -25.60
C TYR A 528 -7.68 19.05 -25.69
N LYS A 529 -7.19 20.18 -25.22
CA LYS A 529 -5.76 20.47 -25.21
C LYS A 529 -5.05 19.56 -24.21
N GLU A 530 -5.57 19.53 -22.99
CA GLU A 530 -5.07 18.70 -21.92
C GLU A 530 -5.14 17.21 -22.27
N ALA A 531 -6.22 16.78 -22.93
CA ALA A 531 -6.35 15.40 -23.39
C ALA A 531 -5.26 15.01 -24.38
N VAL A 532 -4.94 15.87 -25.33
CA VAL A 532 -3.88 15.60 -26.32
C VAL A 532 -2.52 15.59 -25.67
N GLU A 533 -2.24 16.52 -24.75
CA GLU A 533 -0.98 16.57 -24.00
C GLU A 533 -0.76 15.27 -23.21
N GLU A 534 -1.79 14.75 -22.53
CA GLU A 534 -1.69 13.50 -21.78
C GLU A 534 -1.55 12.27 -22.71
N TRP A 535 -2.23 12.23 -23.86
CA TRP A 535 -2.00 11.16 -24.84
C TRP A 535 -0.61 11.21 -25.46
N GLU A 536 -0.01 12.40 -25.65
CA GLU A 536 1.38 12.52 -26.10
C GLU A 536 2.34 11.88 -25.09
N GLU A 537 2.18 12.18 -23.80
CA GLU A 537 2.96 11.58 -22.72
C GLU A 537 2.75 10.06 -22.65
N ALA A 538 1.51 9.59 -22.75
CA ALA A 538 1.20 8.17 -22.78
C ALA A 538 1.87 7.46 -23.97
N MET A 539 1.76 8.00 -25.18
CA MET A 539 2.36 7.41 -26.37
C MET A 539 3.89 7.36 -26.28
N THR A 540 4.52 8.41 -25.79
CA THR A 540 5.96 8.43 -25.52
C THR A 540 6.34 7.37 -24.48
N GLY A 541 5.61 7.30 -23.39
CA GLY A 541 5.83 6.31 -22.34
C GLY A 541 5.64 4.86 -22.80
N PHE A 542 4.74 4.62 -23.77
CA PHE A 542 4.57 3.30 -24.42
C PHE A 542 5.60 3.03 -25.53
N GLY A 543 6.49 3.96 -25.87
CA GLY A 543 7.49 3.81 -26.93
C GLY A 543 6.93 4.07 -28.34
N TYR A 544 5.83 4.80 -28.47
CA TYR A 544 5.21 5.19 -29.74
C TYR A 544 5.46 6.68 -30.06
N ASP A 545 6.72 7.16 -30.00
CA ASP A 545 7.09 8.56 -30.25
C ASP A 545 6.51 9.14 -31.55
N GLY A 546 6.45 8.31 -32.61
CA GLY A 546 5.83 8.72 -33.88
C GLY A 546 4.33 9.01 -33.78
N GLN A 547 3.61 8.38 -32.85
CA GLN A 547 2.20 8.65 -32.59
C GLN A 547 2.03 9.93 -31.74
N ALA A 548 2.89 10.15 -30.76
CA ALA A 548 2.94 11.38 -29.98
C ALA A 548 3.16 12.61 -30.88
N GLU A 549 4.12 12.51 -31.82
CA GLU A 549 4.39 13.58 -32.77
C GLU A 549 3.20 13.86 -33.71
N ARG A 550 2.50 12.82 -34.16
CA ARG A 550 1.28 12.97 -34.98
C ARG A 550 0.15 13.67 -34.23
N LEU A 551 -0.07 13.33 -32.96
CA LEU A 551 -1.04 14.00 -32.10
C LEU A 551 -0.72 15.49 -32.00
N ARG A 552 0.53 15.85 -31.71
CA ARG A 552 1.01 17.23 -31.57
C ARG A 552 0.85 18.03 -32.88
N GLN A 553 1.34 17.48 -33.97
CA GLN A 553 1.28 18.14 -35.29
C GLN A 553 -0.17 18.32 -35.75
N GLY A 554 -1.01 17.30 -35.63
CA GLY A 554 -2.41 17.33 -35.97
C GLY A 554 -3.18 18.36 -35.17
N TYR A 555 -2.91 18.46 -33.85
CA TYR A 555 -3.52 19.45 -32.98
C TYR A 555 -3.10 20.87 -33.35
N ALA A 556 -1.82 21.11 -33.56
CA ALA A 556 -1.29 22.42 -33.97
C ALA A 556 -1.86 22.92 -35.31
N ALA A 557 -2.07 22.01 -36.25
CA ALA A 557 -2.55 22.35 -37.57
C ALA A 557 -4.08 22.55 -37.64
N HIS A 558 -4.85 21.70 -36.97
CA HIS A 558 -6.30 21.59 -37.17
C HIS A 558 -7.09 21.32 -35.89
N GLY A 559 -6.51 21.61 -34.72
CA GLY A 559 -7.12 21.39 -33.41
C GLY A 559 -7.40 19.92 -33.11
N PHE A 560 -8.29 19.63 -32.17
CA PHE A 560 -8.55 18.30 -31.66
C PHE A 560 -8.90 17.27 -32.74
N LYS A 561 -9.80 17.61 -33.67
CA LYS A 561 -10.13 16.70 -34.78
C LYS A 561 -8.96 16.45 -35.74
N GLY A 562 -8.04 17.40 -35.85
CA GLY A 562 -6.78 17.22 -36.58
C GLY A 562 -5.87 16.20 -35.90
N ALA A 563 -5.68 16.33 -34.58
CA ALA A 563 -4.94 15.36 -33.79
C ALA A 563 -5.49 13.94 -33.97
N MET A 564 -6.80 13.76 -33.84
CA MET A 564 -7.45 12.45 -34.00
C MET A 564 -7.26 11.84 -35.41
N ARG A 565 -7.33 12.65 -36.46
CA ARG A 565 -7.12 12.16 -37.83
C ARG A 565 -5.68 11.71 -38.08
N GLU A 566 -4.72 12.51 -37.66
CA GLU A 566 -3.31 12.15 -37.81
C GLU A 566 -2.94 10.92 -36.96
N TRP A 567 -3.49 10.84 -35.76
CA TRP A 567 -3.26 9.73 -34.85
C TRP A 567 -3.76 8.40 -35.42
N VAL A 568 -5.04 8.35 -35.87
CA VAL A 568 -5.59 7.12 -36.47
C VAL A 568 -4.89 6.72 -37.77
N ALA A 569 -4.47 7.69 -38.59
CA ALA A 569 -3.69 7.43 -39.81
C ALA A 569 -2.33 6.77 -39.48
N GLY A 570 -1.75 7.14 -38.34
CA GLY A 570 -0.56 6.49 -37.79
C GLY A 570 -0.81 5.04 -37.45
N TRP A 571 -1.89 4.72 -36.70
CA TRP A 571 -2.27 3.35 -36.37
C TRP A 571 -2.57 2.49 -37.59
N GLU A 572 -3.27 3.03 -38.59
CA GLU A 572 -3.50 2.32 -39.85
C GLU A 572 -2.20 2.03 -40.62
N THR A 573 -1.21 2.93 -40.48
CA THR A 573 0.09 2.72 -41.12
C THR A 573 0.85 1.59 -40.45
N ILE A 574 0.84 1.53 -39.11
CA ILE A 574 1.43 0.45 -38.31
C ILE A 574 0.75 -0.89 -38.66
N ALA A 575 -0.58 -0.93 -38.67
CA ALA A 575 -1.35 -2.12 -39.05
C ALA A 575 -1.05 -2.61 -40.48
N ARG A 576 -0.92 -1.69 -41.43
CA ARG A 576 -0.54 -2.04 -42.82
C ARG A 576 0.89 -2.55 -42.91
N GLY A 577 1.77 -2.14 -42.00
CA GLY A 577 3.12 -2.67 -41.87
C GLY A 577 3.20 -4.07 -41.28
N GLY A 578 2.08 -4.66 -40.88
CA GLY A 578 1.99 -6.02 -40.34
C GLY A 578 2.20 -6.10 -38.81
N GLU A 579 2.34 -4.96 -38.14
CA GLU A 579 2.35 -4.93 -36.69
C GLU A 579 0.92 -5.04 -36.13
N THR A 580 0.76 -5.73 -35.01
CA THR A 580 -0.54 -5.85 -34.34
C THR A 580 -0.83 -4.55 -33.60
N VAL A 581 -1.99 -3.94 -33.92
CA VAL A 581 -2.51 -2.73 -33.27
C VAL A 581 -3.66 -3.14 -32.35
N HIS A 582 -3.73 -2.58 -31.15
CA HIS A 582 -4.87 -2.76 -30.25
C HIS A 582 -6.13 -2.18 -30.92
N PRO A 583 -7.12 -3.00 -31.28
CA PRO A 583 -8.19 -2.57 -32.17
C PRO A 583 -9.13 -1.54 -31.54
N ASP A 584 -9.22 -1.49 -30.22
CA ASP A 584 -10.07 -0.55 -29.50
C ASP A 584 -9.60 0.90 -29.67
N TRP A 585 -8.29 1.14 -29.87
CA TRP A 585 -7.74 2.47 -30.06
C TRP A 585 -8.25 3.14 -31.37
N PRO A 586 -8.08 2.53 -32.57
CA PRO A 586 -8.70 3.08 -33.77
C PRO A 586 -10.22 3.11 -33.70
N ALA A 587 -10.89 2.13 -33.07
CA ALA A 587 -12.33 2.12 -32.89
C ALA A 587 -12.82 3.37 -32.15
N TYR A 588 -12.19 3.68 -31.02
CA TYR A 588 -12.42 4.88 -30.24
C TYR A 588 -12.20 6.16 -31.07
N ILE A 589 -11.04 6.28 -31.73
CA ILE A 589 -10.70 7.49 -32.49
C ILE A 589 -11.70 7.74 -33.63
N TYR A 590 -12.13 6.69 -34.35
CA TYR A 590 -13.15 6.81 -35.38
C TYR A 590 -14.53 7.16 -34.80
N SER A 591 -14.88 6.69 -33.62
CA SER A 591 -16.09 7.11 -32.91
C SER A 591 -16.07 8.62 -32.66
N VAL A 592 -14.97 9.15 -32.10
CA VAL A 592 -14.78 10.60 -31.86
C VAL A 592 -14.81 11.43 -33.13
N LEU A 593 -14.31 10.89 -34.24
CA LEU A 593 -14.36 11.55 -35.56
C LEU A 593 -15.75 11.49 -36.21
N GLY A 594 -16.67 10.66 -35.70
CA GLY A 594 -18.00 10.42 -36.26
C GLY A 594 -18.03 9.47 -37.45
N ASP A 595 -16.92 8.77 -37.74
CA ASP A 595 -16.84 7.75 -38.80
C ASP A 595 -17.29 6.40 -38.26
N ARG A 596 -18.61 6.24 -38.14
CA ARG A 596 -19.24 5.06 -37.55
C ARG A 596 -18.85 3.76 -38.24
N ASP A 597 -18.73 3.77 -39.59
CA ASP A 597 -18.44 2.55 -40.33
C ASP A 597 -17.05 2.01 -40.00
N ARG A 598 -16.05 2.88 -39.92
CA ARG A 598 -14.70 2.45 -39.51
C ARG A 598 -14.62 2.11 -38.03
N ALA A 599 -15.33 2.83 -37.17
CA ALA A 599 -15.42 2.51 -35.77
C ALA A 599 -15.96 1.08 -35.57
N PHE A 600 -17.08 0.73 -36.20
CA PHE A 600 -17.62 -0.63 -36.12
C PHE A 600 -16.71 -1.69 -36.74
N ALA A 601 -16.01 -1.38 -37.83
CA ALA A 601 -15.06 -2.31 -38.46
C ALA A 601 -13.90 -2.66 -37.51
N TRP A 602 -13.44 -1.71 -36.71
CA TRP A 602 -12.42 -1.95 -35.67
C TRP A 602 -12.99 -2.62 -34.43
N LEU A 603 -14.21 -2.29 -34.01
CA LEU A 603 -14.90 -3.02 -32.91
C LEU A 603 -15.12 -4.51 -33.26
N GLU A 604 -15.43 -4.84 -34.50
CA GLU A 604 -15.52 -6.23 -34.96
C GLU A 604 -14.18 -6.97 -34.80
N LYS A 605 -13.06 -6.33 -35.13
CA LYS A 605 -11.71 -6.90 -34.87
C LYS A 605 -11.44 -7.08 -33.38
N SER A 606 -11.86 -6.12 -32.55
CA SER A 606 -11.77 -6.24 -31.11
C SER A 606 -12.51 -7.47 -30.58
N MET A 607 -13.74 -7.68 -31.10
CA MET A 607 -14.54 -8.86 -30.78
C MET A 607 -13.88 -10.19 -31.23
N GLU A 608 -13.29 -10.20 -32.41
CA GLU A 608 -12.59 -11.38 -32.93
C GLU A 608 -11.34 -11.72 -32.10
N MET A 609 -10.65 -10.70 -31.62
CA MET A 609 -9.47 -10.84 -30.77
C MET A 609 -9.79 -11.08 -29.28
N HIS A 610 -11.06 -10.93 -28.89
CA HIS A 610 -11.49 -10.97 -27.47
C HIS A 610 -10.58 -10.07 -26.60
N THR A 611 -10.45 -8.80 -27.02
CA THR A 611 -9.75 -7.83 -26.18
C THR A 611 -10.50 -7.60 -24.86
N PRO A 612 -9.83 -7.13 -23.78
CA PRO A 612 -10.48 -6.98 -22.47
C PRO A 612 -11.59 -5.90 -22.44
N ASP A 613 -11.55 -4.91 -23.34
CA ASP A 613 -12.43 -3.74 -23.29
C ASP A 613 -13.88 -3.97 -23.71
N PRO A 614 -14.22 -4.92 -24.62
CA PRO A 614 -15.61 -5.19 -24.98
C PRO A 614 -16.60 -5.41 -23.84
N PRO A 615 -16.22 -5.97 -22.68
CA PRO A 615 -17.13 -6.07 -21.55
C PRO A 615 -17.70 -4.73 -21.05
N ALA A 616 -16.98 -3.62 -21.21
CA ALA A 616 -17.45 -2.29 -20.83
C ALA A 616 -18.40 -1.65 -21.85
N LEU A 617 -18.64 -2.25 -23.02
CA LEU A 617 -19.46 -1.70 -24.12
C LEU A 617 -20.77 -1.07 -23.64
N LYS A 618 -21.46 -1.74 -22.71
CA LYS A 618 -22.78 -1.30 -22.24
C LYS A 618 -22.75 0.05 -21.54
N VAL A 619 -21.65 0.40 -20.88
CA VAL A 619 -21.57 1.55 -19.97
C VAL A 619 -20.50 2.56 -20.33
N ASP A 620 -19.51 2.19 -21.14
CA ASP A 620 -18.36 3.01 -21.50
C ASP A 620 -18.80 4.31 -22.21
N PRO A 621 -18.51 5.48 -21.63
CA PRO A 621 -18.82 6.78 -22.24
C PRO A 621 -18.11 7.01 -23.58
N SER A 622 -16.95 6.38 -23.81
CA SER A 622 -16.19 6.54 -25.05
C SER A 622 -16.94 6.06 -26.30
N LEU A 623 -17.96 5.22 -26.12
CA LEU A 623 -18.78 4.62 -27.17
C LEU A 623 -20.18 5.22 -27.26
N ASP A 624 -20.49 6.28 -26.48
CA ASP A 624 -21.83 6.89 -26.45
C ASP A 624 -22.31 7.33 -27.84
N ASP A 625 -21.40 7.83 -28.71
CA ASP A 625 -21.71 8.27 -30.09
C ASP A 625 -22.16 7.13 -31.03
N LEU A 626 -21.83 5.88 -30.65
CA LEU A 626 -22.20 4.69 -31.43
C LEU A 626 -23.51 4.04 -30.96
N ARG A 627 -23.98 4.34 -29.73
CA ARG A 627 -25.14 3.65 -29.09
C ARG A 627 -26.44 3.77 -29.88
N SER A 628 -26.61 4.86 -30.65
CA SER A 628 -27.81 5.07 -31.48
C SER A 628 -27.83 4.24 -32.78
N ASP A 629 -26.74 3.56 -33.13
CA ASP A 629 -26.63 2.74 -34.33
C ASP A 629 -27.09 1.30 -34.03
N PRO A 630 -27.98 0.70 -34.86
CA PRO A 630 -28.50 -0.66 -34.65
C PRO A 630 -27.42 -1.75 -34.57
N ARG A 631 -26.25 -1.52 -35.13
CA ARG A 631 -25.09 -2.43 -35.02
C ARG A 631 -24.60 -2.54 -33.60
N PHE A 632 -24.75 -1.48 -32.80
CA PHE A 632 -24.33 -1.51 -31.39
C PHE A 632 -25.12 -2.53 -30.56
N ASP A 633 -26.46 -2.61 -30.79
CA ASP A 633 -27.30 -3.63 -30.15
C ASP A 633 -26.91 -5.06 -30.57
N GLN A 634 -26.40 -5.23 -31.80
CA GLN A 634 -25.90 -6.52 -32.25
C GLN A 634 -24.59 -6.92 -31.51
N LEU A 635 -23.71 -5.96 -31.29
CA LEU A 635 -22.49 -6.19 -30.49
C LEU A 635 -22.86 -6.56 -29.04
N LEU A 636 -23.78 -5.83 -28.41
CA LEU A 636 -24.23 -6.14 -27.04
C LEU A 636 -24.82 -7.54 -26.94
N ARG A 637 -25.68 -7.96 -27.91
CA ARG A 637 -26.22 -9.32 -27.95
C ARG A 637 -25.13 -10.38 -28.11
N ARG A 638 -24.10 -10.11 -28.94
CA ARG A 638 -23.00 -11.04 -29.18
C ARG A 638 -22.15 -11.29 -27.92
N VAL A 639 -21.95 -10.26 -27.09
CA VAL A 639 -21.25 -10.39 -25.80
C VAL A 639 -22.18 -10.78 -24.64
N GLY A 640 -23.50 -10.96 -24.90
CA GLY A 640 -24.45 -11.36 -23.86
C GLY A 640 -24.82 -10.27 -22.86
N LEU A 641 -24.75 -8.99 -23.26
CA LEU A 641 -25.06 -7.80 -22.43
C LEU A 641 -26.34 -7.05 -22.87
N SER A 642 -27.19 -7.65 -23.66
CA SER A 642 -28.45 -7.06 -24.15
C SER A 642 -29.46 -6.78 -23.04
#